data_72a2ea2088263d517e311653fe8bdee0
#
_entry.id   72a2ea2088263d517e311653fe8bdee0
#
_cell.length_a   1.000
_cell.length_b   1.000
_cell.length_c   1.000
_cell.angle_alpha   90.00
_cell.angle_beta   90.00
_cell.angle_gamma   90.00
#
_symmetry.space_group_name_H-M   'P 1'
#
loop_
_entity.id
_entity.type
_entity.pdbx_description
1 polymer ?
#
loop_
_entity_poly.entity_id
_entity_poly.type
_entity_poly.pdbx_seq_one_letter_code
_entity_poly.pdbx_strand_id
1 'polypeptide(L)'
;MSNIKKFSLIDSLKKADVELTGSPSLLGITSLTYPNYVSSMRANMFTSHIKQCMTLLHPDIPYLFTHNENLVGDHSSGYKEAKKDYEVYKRISKFADIVDAPFVYELIVYDKEKDEYDVIHRKSHEDLTEAFGYQYNNDFIDNLEEGDIINKGDVLYKSTSYDDYMNYGYGKNVTVAYSFDAFSSEDAAIGSKSLCDLFASIDSEVVSINLNNNDYLLNLYGDKKHYKVLPDLGEFCSGRIAVSRRLFNKQTLFDFKSDMLNTILDSDNVYYIGNNSRVVDITIFNNAEERHDNPFYDQINKYLDSQTKYYNEIIETVEEIVDSGSKCSNELDYLYKRALEMVDTEKKWREKDSVYDNLSIKVTIMRRAPLTKGSKVTGRYGNKSVIATIREDEDMPVTEDGRRVDLILNMLGIINRTTAMPLYEMFINSASRKIRHKMSELKTLKEKETLLFDYVNIWNEDQYSEMYKYYKSLSKKEKESYIQDAIDDGIYIKQTPLWETKPIFYRCLDLMAKYPFIKRDDMYIKKWGKLHKVLTPTVVGEMYCMKLKHSDKRGFSARSTGAIDDKGLPSRSFKSKAHLEKASSSCIRFGEFETLNFSIGVLPEDLAVFHALYRTSIKGRKDIVMSMFDEEGVRSIDDKYTSRVAEIFNVTLKELGIEINFLDEDYVGPINDTNLTTHTLGSKTILCSDYKFFIIERVDEIVKDIYKTEPVITEPDLRERIITTLENTKYLVGPTKEELKKLDIDDIISFVIK
;
A
#
# COMPACT_ATOMS: atom_id res chain seq x y z
N MET A 1 26.97 15.44 -9.14
CA MET A 1 26.09 14.32 -9.45
C MET A 1 26.87 13.21 -10.11
N SER A 2 26.70 12.00 -9.63
CA SER A 2 27.65 10.94 -9.84
C SER A 2 27.61 10.35 -11.24
N ASN A 3 28.79 10.11 -11.83
CA ASN A 3 28.92 9.38 -13.08
C ASN A 3 28.38 7.94 -12.99
N ILE A 4 28.19 7.39 -11.78
CA ILE A 4 27.54 6.11 -11.53
C ILE A 4 26.05 6.18 -11.90
N LYS A 5 25.37 7.29 -11.58
CA LYS A 5 23.98 7.50 -12.02
C LYS A 5 23.87 7.73 -13.52
N LYS A 6 24.86 8.38 -14.16
CA LYS A 6 24.91 8.52 -15.63
C LYS A 6 25.10 7.19 -16.35
N PHE A 7 25.81 6.25 -15.72
CA PHE A 7 25.96 4.89 -16.26
C PHE A 7 24.73 4.04 -16.01
N SER A 8 23.81 4.57 -15.19
CA SER A 8 22.60 3.87 -14.85
C SER A 8 21.65 3.80 -16.03
N LEU A 9 21.08 2.67 -16.22
CA LEU A 9 19.76 2.39 -16.76
C LEU A 9 19.40 2.98 -18.14
N ILE A 10 19.65 4.25 -18.43
CA ILE A 10 19.15 4.89 -19.66
C ILE A 10 19.84 4.40 -20.93
N ASP A 11 21.18 4.29 -20.94
CA ASP A 11 21.90 3.88 -22.15
C ASP A 11 21.73 2.42 -22.51
N SER A 12 21.46 1.58 -21.51
CA SER A 12 21.17 0.17 -21.77
C SER A 12 19.71 -0.09 -22.16
N LEU A 13 18.78 0.73 -21.68
CA LEU A 13 17.38 0.67 -22.10
C LEU A 13 17.16 1.18 -23.52
N LYS A 14 17.88 2.21 -23.95
CA LYS A 14 17.86 2.69 -25.34
C LYS A 14 18.37 1.66 -26.36
N LYS A 15 19.08 0.63 -25.92
CA LYS A 15 19.58 -0.48 -26.75
C LYS A 15 18.70 -1.72 -26.75
N ALA A 16 17.70 -1.78 -25.90
CA ALA A 16 16.78 -2.91 -25.87
C ALA A 16 15.50 -2.53 -26.64
N ASP A 17 15.43 -2.93 -27.90
CA ASP A 17 14.17 -2.99 -28.67
C ASP A 17 13.26 -4.06 -28.05
N VAL A 18 12.80 -3.84 -26.83
CA VAL A 18 11.85 -4.72 -26.16
C VAL A 18 10.47 -4.11 -26.28
N GLU A 19 9.72 -4.53 -27.27
CA GLU A 19 8.27 -4.35 -27.29
C GLU A 19 7.66 -5.18 -26.15
N LEU A 20 7.28 -4.51 -25.08
CA LEU A 20 6.50 -5.13 -24.01
C LEU A 20 5.04 -5.24 -24.44
N THR A 21 4.71 -6.31 -25.13
CA THR A 21 3.33 -6.71 -25.45
C THR A 21 2.73 -7.46 -24.27
N GLY A 22 2.32 -6.78 -23.21
CA GLY A 22 1.76 -7.43 -22.04
C GLY A 22 0.78 -6.59 -21.26
N SER A 23 -0.01 -7.24 -20.39
CA SER A 23 -0.84 -6.52 -19.44
C SER A 23 0.02 -5.64 -18.54
N PRO A 24 -0.36 -4.37 -18.27
CA PRO A 24 0.33 -3.50 -17.31
C PRO A 24 0.51 -4.14 -15.93
N SER A 25 -0.31 -5.14 -15.61
CA SER A 25 -0.18 -5.94 -14.39
C SER A 25 1.12 -6.74 -14.33
N LEU A 26 1.67 -7.13 -15.47
CA LEU A 26 2.92 -7.88 -15.56
C LEU A 26 4.14 -6.99 -15.42
N LEU A 27 4.04 -5.71 -15.75
CA LEU A 27 5.16 -4.77 -15.60
C LEU A 27 5.63 -4.67 -14.15
N GLY A 28 4.72 -4.64 -13.19
CA GLY A 28 5.09 -4.63 -11.77
C GLY A 28 5.98 -5.81 -11.38
N ILE A 29 5.74 -7.01 -11.93
CA ILE A 29 6.53 -8.19 -11.58
C ILE A 29 7.95 -8.14 -12.17
N THR A 30 8.17 -7.38 -13.25
CA THR A 30 9.49 -7.25 -13.85
C THR A 30 10.49 -6.50 -12.97
N SER A 31 10.01 -5.65 -12.06
CA SER A 31 10.82 -4.95 -11.06
C SER A 31 11.02 -5.74 -9.74
N LEU A 32 10.51 -6.98 -9.68
CA LEU A 32 10.74 -7.89 -8.56
C LEU A 32 12.13 -8.51 -8.66
N THR A 33 12.98 -8.23 -7.68
CA THR A 33 14.33 -8.80 -7.64
C THR A 33 14.31 -10.27 -7.25
N TYR A 34 15.07 -11.10 -7.97
CA TYR A 34 15.21 -12.53 -7.73
C TYR A 34 13.90 -13.29 -7.51
N PRO A 35 12.96 -13.26 -8.46
CA PRO A 35 11.62 -13.86 -8.30
C PRO A 35 11.66 -15.37 -8.03
N ASN A 36 12.74 -16.07 -8.37
CA ASN A 36 12.99 -17.48 -8.06
C ASN A 36 13.17 -17.77 -6.56
N TYR A 37 13.42 -16.75 -5.72
CA TYR A 37 13.50 -16.86 -4.26
C TYR A 37 12.24 -16.31 -3.55
N VAL A 38 11.21 -16.04 -4.32
CA VAL A 38 9.95 -15.49 -3.81
C VAL A 38 8.80 -16.42 -4.23
N SER A 39 7.90 -16.76 -3.32
CA SER A 39 6.73 -17.58 -3.69
C SER A 39 5.83 -16.83 -4.68
N SER A 40 5.14 -17.57 -5.56
CA SER A 40 4.24 -16.99 -6.57
C SER A 40 3.17 -16.08 -5.96
N MET A 41 2.65 -16.46 -4.79
CA MET A 41 1.67 -15.62 -4.07
C MET A 41 2.27 -14.28 -3.64
N ARG A 42 3.51 -14.26 -3.15
CA ARG A 42 4.21 -13.03 -2.75
C ARG A 42 4.58 -12.17 -3.94
N ALA A 43 4.96 -12.76 -5.05
CA ALA A 43 5.19 -12.06 -6.32
C ALA A 43 3.90 -11.35 -6.80
N ASN A 44 2.74 -12.04 -6.77
CA ASN A 44 1.45 -11.44 -7.08
C ASN A 44 1.06 -10.31 -6.10
N MET A 45 1.38 -10.47 -4.81
CA MET A 45 1.16 -9.40 -3.82
C MET A 45 2.02 -8.18 -4.12
N PHE A 46 3.28 -8.35 -4.52
CA PHE A 46 4.14 -7.25 -4.93
C PHE A 46 3.56 -6.50 -6.14
N THR A 47 3.10 -7.20 -7.16
CA THR A 47 2.43 -6.58 -8.32
C THR A 47 1.21 -5.74 -7.90
N SER A 48 0.45 -6.23 -6.93
CA SER A 48 -0.66 -5.48 -6.35
C SER A 48 -0.18 -4.27 -5.52
N HIS A 49 0.93 -4.39 -4.81
CA HIS A 49 1.50 -3.31 -4.02
C HIS A 49 2.06 -2.18 -4.89
N ILE A 50 2.72 -2.49 -6.01
CA ILE A 50 3.17 -1.47 -6.99
C ILE A 50 2.00 -0.60 -7.45
N LYS A 51 0.84 -1.21 -7.76
CA LYS A 51 -0.38 -0.47 -8.13
C LYS A 51 -0.95 0.41 -7.01
N GLN A 52 -0.58 0.14 -5.76
CA GLN A 52 -1.04 0.87 -4.57
C GLN A 52 0.06 1.80 -4.02
N CYS A 53 1.22 1.82 -4.67
CA CYS A 53 2.36 2.62 -4.23
C CYS A 53 2.07 4.10 -4.43
N MET A 54 2.33 4.90 -3.39
CA MET A 54 2.22 6.35 -3.45
C MET A 54 3.55 6.98 -3.86
N THR A 55 3.48 7.97 -4.72
CA THR A 55 4.63 8.78 -5.07
C THR A 55 5.12 9.56 -3.85
N LEU A 56 6.39 9.42 -3.51
CA LEU A 56 7.02 10.17 -2.44
C LEU A 56 7.54 11.52 -2.95
N LEU A 57 7.67 12.49 -2.06
CA LEU A 57 8.28 13.79 -2.40
C LEU A 57 9.75 13.66 -2.81
N HIS A 58 10.47 12.74 -2.19
CA HIS A 58 11.89 12.49 -2.44
C HIS A 58 12.16 10.99 -2.44
N PRO A 59 11.78 10.26 -3.50
CA PRO A 59 12.07 8.84 -3.59
C PRO A 59 13.55 8.57 -3.86
N ASP A 60 14.00 7.38 -3.49
CA ASP A 60 15.33 6.88 -3.83
C ASP A 60 15.23 5.87 -4.97
N ILE A 61 16.34 5.65 -5.66
CA ILE A 61 16.51 4.51 -6.54
C ILE A 61 16.91 3.31 -5.67
N PRO A 62 16.36 2.10 -5.91
CA PRO A 62 16.73 0.93 -5.13
C PRO A 62 18.20 0.55 -5.35
N TYR A 63 18.97 0.30 -4.28
CA TYR A 63 20.37 -0.16 -4.40
C TYR A 63 20.50 -1.51 -5.12
N LEU A 64 19.57 -2.42 -4.87
CA LEU A 64 19.44 -3.66 -5.66
C LEU A 64 18.29 -3.48 -6.64
N PHE A 65 18.58 -3.52 -7.94
CA PHE A 65 17.61 -3.23 -9.00
C PHE A 65 17.58 -4.31 -10.08
N THR A 66 16.47 -4.38 -10.82
CA THR A 66 16.28 -5.35 -11.91
C THR A 66 16.68 -4.82 -13.27
N HIS A 67 16.75 -3.51 -13.43
CA HIS A 67 16.86 -2.79 -14.71
C HIS A 67 15.53 -2.51 -15.42
N ASN A 68 14.43 -2.97 -14.85
CA ASN A 68 13.10 -2.80 -15.44
C ASN A 68 12.25 -1.76 -14.66
N GLU A 69 12.80 -1.11 -13.65
CA GLU A 69 12.11 -0.08 -12.87
C GLU A 69 11.69 1.09 -13.75
N ASN A 70 12.54 1.52 -14.68
CA ASN A 70 12.23 2.59 -15.60
C ASN A 70 11.09 2.22 -16.56
N LEU A 71 10.99 0.95 -16.99
CA LEU A 71 9.86 0.49 -17.81
C LEU A 71 8.52 0.62 -17.06
N VAL A 72 8.52 0.37 -15.73
CA VAL A 72 7.33 0.61 -14.89
C VAL A 72 6.99 2.10 -14.87
N GLY A 73 8.01 2.96 -14.76
CA GLY A 73 7.88 4.41 -14.84
C GLY A 73 7.36 4.90 -16.19
N ASP A 74 7.92 4.41 -17.29
CA ASP A 74 7.56 4.81 -18.66
C ASP A 74 6.10 4.50 -19.02
N HIS A 75 5.54 3.44 -18.44
CA HIS A 75 4.13 3.10 -18.56
C HIS A 75 3.23 3.77 -17.51
N SER A 76 3.79 4.62 -16.67
CA SER A 76 3.05 5.47 -15.75
C SER A 76 2.81 6.84 -16.38
N SER A 77 1.87 7.60 -15.83
CA SER A 77 1.72 9.03 -16.19
C SER A 77 2.70 9.94 -15.44
N GLY A 78 3.80 9.37 -14.94
CA GLY A 78 4.77 10.09 -14.10
C GLY A 78 5.57 11.17 -14.82
N TYR A 79 5.64 11.17 -16.14
CA TYR A 79 6.22 12.26 -16.94
C TYR A 79 5.58 12.34 -18.33
N LYS A 80 5.79 13.45 -19.00
CA LYS A 80 5.40 13.64 -20.41
C LYS A 80 6.57 14.23 -21.17
N GLU A 81 6.86 13.62 -22.32
CA GLU A 81 7.90 14.04 -23.27
C GLU A 81 7.22 14.56 -24.54
N ALA A 82 7.82 15.56 -25.16
CA ALA A 82 7.37 16.05 -26.46
C ALA A 82 7.65 14.98 -27.53
N LYS A 83 6.58 14.47 -28.14
CA LYS A 83 6.69 13.43 -29.17
C LYS A 83 7.20 13.96 -30.51
N LYS A 84 7.13 15.28 -30.71
CA LYS A 84 7.44 16.00 -31.91
C LYS A 84 7.95 17.40 -31.58
N ASP A 85 8.42 18.12 -32.63
CA ASP A 85 8.73 19.54 -32.52
C ASP A 85 7.44 20.36 -32.55
N TYR A 86 7.25 21.20 -31.56
CA TYR A 86 6.11 22.10 -31.46
C TYR A 86 6.56 23.55 -31.39
N GLU A 87 5.71 24.47 -31.84
CA GLU A 87 5.82 25.89 -31.59
C GLU A 87 4.68 26.36 -30.70
N VAL A 88 4.97 27.07 -29.62
CA VAL A 88 3.97 27.58 -28.69
C VAL A 88 3.16 28.67 -29.40
N TYR A 89 1.88 28.43 -29.61
CA TYR A 89 0.98 29.38 -30.26
C TYR A 89 0.37 30.36 -29.27
N LYS A 90 -0.25 29.84 -28.17
CA LYS A 90 -0.93 30.68 -27.17
C LYS A 90 -0.99 29.98 -25.81
N ARG A 91 -0.87 30.80 -24.74
CA ARG A 91 -1.10 30.36 -23.36
C ARG A 91 -2.43 30.92 -22.85
N ILE A 92 -3.34 30.05 -22.41
CA ILE A 92 -4.66 30.43 -21.90
C ILE A 92 -4.77 30.02 -20.43
N SER A 93 -4.92 30.99 -19.52
CA SER A 93 -4.91 30.78 -18.08
C SER A 93 -6.31 30.85 -17.48
N LYS A 94 -6.69 29.84 -16.68
CA LYS A 94 -8.05 29.72 -16.12
C LYS A 94 -8.43 30.85 -15.14
N PHE A 95 -7.46 31.36 -14.38
CA PHE A 95 -7.69 32.33 -13.31
C PHE A 95 -6.75 33.53 -13.37
N ALA A 96 -6.42 34.00 -14.55
CA ALA A 96 -5.47 35.12 -14.77
C ALA A 96 -5.91 36.40 -14.03
N ASP A 97 -7.23 36.65 -13.94
CA ASP A 97 -7.79 37.85 -13.30
C ASP A 97 -7.86 37.76 -11.76
N ILE A 98 -7.65 36.58 -11.18
CA ILE A 98 -7.83 36.35 -9.73
C ILE A 98 -6.51 36.16 -9.01
N VAL A 99 -5.53 35.53 -9.66
CA VAL A 99 -4.25 35.13 -9.07
C VAL A 99 -3.11 35.54 -9.98
N ASP A 100 -2.08 36.20 -9.41
CA ASP A 100 -0.89 36.64 -10.15
C ASP A 100 -0.07 35.49 -10.74
N ALA A 101 -0.18 34.30 -10.17
CA ALA A 101 0.48 33.10 -10.65
C ALA A 101 -0.55 31.98 -10.87
N PRO A 102 -1.06 31.82 -12.08
CA PRO A 102 -2.07 30.82 -12.38
C PRO A 102 -1.48 29.40 -12.28
N PHE A 103 -2.17 28.52 -11.56
CA PHE A 103 -1.79 27.12 -11.41
C PHE A 103 -2.38 26.22 -12.49
N VAL A 104 -3.39 26.70 -13.24
CA VAL A 104 -4.08 25.96 -14.28
C VAL A 104 -4.08 26.80 -15.56
N TYR A 105 -3.42 26.28 -16.59
CA TYR A 105 -3.45 26.86 -17.92
C TYR A 105 -3.26 25.78 -19.00
N GLU A 106 -3.58 26.14 -20.24
CA GLU A 106 -3.36 25.33 -21.42
C GLU A 106 -2.36 26.04 -22.35
N LEU A 107 -1.48 25.27 -22.95
CA LEU A 107 -0.64 25.75 -24.05
C LEU A 107 -1.18 25.18 -25.35
N ILE A 108 -1.65 26.03 -26.24
CA ILE A 108 -1.99 25.65 -27.62
C ILE A 108 -0.66 25.70 -28.40
N VAL A 109 -0.34 24.60 -29.06
CA VAL A 109 0.93 24.41 -29.76
C VAL A 109 0.68 24.00 -31.20
N TYR A 110 1.55 24.41 -32.10
CA TYR A 110 1.50 24.06 -33.51
C TYR A 110 2.49 22.96 -33.84
N ASP A 111 2.00 21.87 -34.43
CA ASP A 111 2.79 20.76 -34.98
C ASP A 111 3.12 21.00 -36.46
N LYS A 112 4.37 21.37 -36.72
CA LYS A 112 4.83 21.65 -38.09
C LYS A 112 4.87 20.42 -39.00
N GLU A 113 4.98 19.20 -38.47
CA GLU A 113 5.02 17.98 -39.28
C GLU A 113 3.64 17.61 -39.82
N LYS A 114 2.61 17.79 -39.05
CA LYS A 114 1.25 17.42 -39.40
C LYS A 114 0.39 18.57 -39.91
N ASP A 115 0.87 19.81 -39.77
CA ASP A 115 0.11 21.03 -40.03
C ASP A 115 -1.22 21.02 -39.22
N GLU A 116 -1.09 20.78 -37.89
CA GLU A 116 -2.21 20.75 -36.98
C GLU A 116 -1.89 21.44 -35.63
N TYR A 117 -2.90 22.00 -34.99
CA TYR A 117 -2.77 22.54 -33.65
C TYR A 117 -3.12 21.49 -32.62
N ASP A 118 -2.35 21.45 -31.53
CA ASP A 118 -2.51 20.53 -30.43
C ASP A 118 -2.52 21.27 -29.09
N VAL A 119 -2.78 20.59 -27.97
CA VAL A 119 -2.81 21.19 -26.65
C VAL A 119 -1.90 20.45 -25.66
N ILE A 120 -1.15 21.22 -24.89
CA ILE A 120 -0.37 20.72 -23.75
C ILE A 120 -1.03 21.23 -22.47
N HIS A 121 -1.64 20.31 -21.72
CA HIS A 121 -2.26 20.63 -20.42
C HIS A 121 -1.17 20.78 -19.36
N ARG A 122 -1.15 21.92 -18.70
CA ARG A 122 -0.34 22.06 -17.49
C ARG A 122 -1.04 21.40 -16.32
N LYS A 123 -0.43 20.34 -15.83
CA LYS A 123 -0.93 19.59 -14.68
C LYS A 123 -0.07 19.87 -13.46
N SER A 124 -0.65 20.35 -12.37
CA SER A 124 0.04 20.43 -11.08
C SER A 124 0.11 19.04 -10.42
N HIS A 125 -0.89 18.21 -10.67
CA HIS A 125 -1.01 16.85 -10.18
C HIS A 125 -1.88 16.03 -11.14
N GLU A 126 -1.81 14.72 -11.02
CA GLU A 126 -2.73 13.79 -11.66
C GLU A 126 -3.16 12.73 -10.67
N ASP A 127 -4.46 12.59 -10.46
CA ASP A 127 -5.03 11.59 -9.59
C ASP A 127 -5.15 10.27 -10.33
N LEU A 128 -4.35 9.28 -9.94
CA LEU A 128 -4.42 7.93 -10.49
C LEU A 128 -5.58 7.13 -9.87
N THR A 129 -5.94 7.46 -8.63
CA THR A 129 -7.09 6.91 -7.91
C THR A 129 -7.60 7.97 -6.94
N GLU A 130 -8.76 7.75 -6.32
CA GLU A 130 -9.32 8.61 -5.26
C GLU A 130 -8.34 8.95 -4.12
N ALA A 131 -7.17 8.34 -4.12
CA ALA A 131 -6.30 8.31 -2.98
C ALA A 131 -4.93 8.92 -3.21
N PHE A 132 -4.42 8.90 -4.40
CA PHE A 132 -3.07 9.34 -4.71
C PHE A 132 -2.87 9.57 -6.20
N GLY A 133 -1.83 10.32 -6.50
CA GLY A 133 -1.42 10.62 -7.85
C GLY A 133 0.02 11.13 -7.89
N TYR A 134 0.38 11.67 -9.02
CA TYR A 134 1.66 12.35 -9.21
C TYR A 134 1.52 13.84 -8.95
N GLN A 135 2.51 14.42 -8.29
CA GLN A 135 2.77 15.85 -8.33
C GLN A 135 3.86 16.09 -9.38
N TYR A 136 3.63 17.07 -10.25
CA TYR A 136 4.55 17.38 -11.32
C TYR A 136 5.38 18.63 -11.04
N ASN A 137 6.64 18.56 -11.44
CA ASN A 137 7.46 19.75 -11.69
C ASN A 137 7.19 20.19 -13.14
N ASN A 138 6.77 21.44 -13.28
CA ASN A 138 6.41 22.08 -14.54
C ASN A 138 7.40 23.18 -14.94
N ASP A 139 8.58 23.27 -14.32
CA ASP A 139 9.52 24.38 -14.55
C ASP A 139 9.82 24.61 -16.02
N PHE A 140 9.86 23.55 -16.84
CA PHE A 140 10.09 23.68 -18.28
C PHE A 140 8.95 24.43 -18.96
N ILE A 141 7.71 23.94 -18.82
CA ILE A 141 6.55 24.54 -19.49
C ILE A 141 6.12 25.87 -18.88
N ASP A 142 6.41 26.11 -17.59
CA ASP A 142 6.08 27.38 -16.92
C ASP A 142 6.96 28.54 -17.44
N ASN A 143 8.15 28.26 -17.99
CA ASN A 143 9.08 29.24 -18.55
C ASN A 143 8.92 29.45 -20.06
N LEU A 144 8.04 28.74 -20.75
CA LEU A 144 7.80 28.92 -22.19
C LEU A 144 6.95 30.18 -22.45
N GLU A 145 7.33 30.91 -23.52
CA GLU A 145 6.58 32.06 -24.03
C GLU A 145 5.99 31.75 -25.42
N GLU A 146 5.08 32.57 -25.89
CA GLU A 146 4.50 32.44 -27.22
C GLU A 146 5.59 32.61 -28.30
N GLY A 147 5.65 31.68 -29.23
CA GLY A 147 6.69 31.59 -30.27
C GLY A 147 7.89 30.73 -29.91
N ASP A 148 8.00 30.23 -28.70
CA ASP A 148 9.09 29.31 -28.33
C ASP A 148 8.91 27.95 -28.98
N ILE A 149 10.07 27.30 -29.23
CA ILE A 149 10.11 25.96 -29.85
C ILE A 149 10.39 24.90 -28.79
N ILE A 150 9.53 23.90 -28.77
CA ILE A 150 9.68 22.69 -27.99
C ILE A 150 10.22 21.62 -28.92
N ASN A 151 11.40 21.06 -28.65
CA ASN A 151 11.99 20.03 -29.47
C ASN A 151 11.47 18.64 -29.08
N LYS A 152 11.43 17.74 -30.05
CA LYS A 152 11.15 16.33 -29.79
C LYS A 152 12.13 15.76 -28.77
N GLY A 153 11.60 15.14 -27.73
CA GLY A 153 12.36 14.57 -26.64
C GLY A 153 12.53 15.50 -25.43
N ASP A 154 12.08 16.76 -25.50
CA ASP A 154 12.06 17.65 -24.34
C ASP A 154 11.04 17.14 -23.33
N VAL A 155 11.45 17.06 -22.06
CA VAL A 155 10.58 16.64 -20.94
C VAL A 155 9.72 17.81 -20.53
N LEU A 156 8.45 17.78 -20.90
CA LEU A 156 7.48 18.86 -20.64
C LEU A 156 7.22 19.01 -19.15
N TYR A 157 6.96 17.91 -18.46
CA TYR A 157 6.85 17.84 -17.01
C TYR A 157 7.19 16.44 -16.50
N LYS A 158 7.70 16.37 -15.28
CA LYS A 158 8.03 15.12 -14.59
C LYS A 158 7.60 15.14 -13.14
N SER A 159 7.22 13.98 -12.61
CA SER A 159 6.95 13.83 -11.19
C SER A 159 8.23 13.72 -10.38
N THR A 160 8.10 13.84 -9.06
CA THR A 160 9.20 13.62 -8.11
C THR A 160 9.74 12.19 -8.11
N SER A 161 9.04 11.26 -8.77
CA SER A 161 9.50 9.88 -8.95
C SER A 161 10.71 9.74 -9.89
N TYR A 162 11.03 10.77 -10.65
CA TYR A 162 12.17 10.76 -11.57
C TYR A 162 13.29 11.66 -11.05
N ASP A 163 14.50 11.11 -10.99
CA ASP A 163 15.69 11.89 -10.75
C ASP A 163 16.08 12.75 -11.97
N ASP A 164 17.18 13.49 -11.87
CA ASP A 164 17.66 14.33 -12.99
C ASP A 164 18.18 13.52 -14.18
N TYR A 165 18.36 12.23 -14.02
CA TYR A 165 18.77 11.29 -15.07
C TYR A 165 17.61 10.43 -15.58
N MET A 166 16.39 10.78 -15.23
CA MET A 166 15.18 10.04 -15.59
C MET A 166 15.16 8.59 -15.09
N ASN A 167 15.82 8.30 -13.96
CA ASN A 167 15.64 7.03 -13.29
C ASN A 167 14.39 7.08 -12.39
N TYR A 168 13.60 6.02 -12.44
CA TYR A 168 12.34 5.92 -11.72
C TYR A 168 12.52 5.36 -10.31
N GLY A 169 12.17 6.16 -9.30
CA GLY A 169 12.11 5.78 -7.90
C GLY A 169 10.67 5.77 -7.38
N TYR A 170 10.30 4.75 -6.61
CA TYR A 170 8.95 4.57 -6.08
C TYR A 170 8.92 4.28 -4.58
N GLY A 171 10.05 4.38 -3.90
CA GLY A 171 10.21 4.14 -2.46
C GLY A 171 11.49 4.72 -1.90
N LYS A 172 11.94 4.20 -0.77
CA LYS A 172 13.19 4.62 -0.11
C LYS A 172 14.00 3.42 0.38
N ASN A 173 15.32 3.59 0.35
CA ASN A 173 16.24 2.67 1.01
C ASN A 173 16.28 3.01 2.51
N VAL A 174 15.75 2.13 3.36
CA VAL A 174 15.63 2.35 4.80
C VAL A 174 16.35 1.28 5.61
N THR A 175 16.88 1.65 6.76
CA THR A 175 17.49 0.69 7.69
C THR A 175 16.40 -0.03 8.45
N VAL A 176 16.24 -1.32 8.16
CA VAL A 176 15.22 -2.20 8.73
C VAL A 176 15.87 -3.17 9.71
N ALA A 177 15.23 -3.40 10.85
CA ALA A 177 15.54 -4.46 11.76
C ALA A 177 14.38 -5.46 11.84
N TYR A 178 14.64 -6.73 11.58
CA TYR A 178 13.73 -7.82 11.92
C TYR A 178 13.99 -8.25 13.36
N SER A 179 13.13 -7.81 14.27
CA SER A 179 13.28 -8.00 15.71
C SER A 179 11.94 -8.18 16.39
N PHE A 180 11.95 -8.71 17.62
CA PHE A 180 10.78 -8.78 18.45
C PHE A 180 10.66 -7.53 19.31
N ASP A 181 9.49 -6.93 19.32
CA ASP A 181 9.14 -5.78 20.14
C ASP A 181 7.67 -5.91 20.57
N ALA A 182 7.29 -5.32 21.68
CA ALA A 182 5.92 -5.36 22.19
C ALA A 182 4.88 -4.79 21.19
N PHE A 183 5.31 -3.88 20.31
CA PHE A 183 4.46 -3.23 19.31
C PHE A 183 4.70 -3.74 17.89
N SER A 184 5.50 -4.79 17.67
CA SER A 184 5.77 -5.39 16.35
C SER A 184 5.12 -6.77 16.20
N SER A 185 3.93 -7.00 16.79
CA SER A 185 3.18 -8.24 16.65
C SER A 185 2.64 -8.39 15.22
N GLU A 186 2.76 -9.58 14.63
CA GLU A 186 2.31 -9.92 13.28
C GLU A 186 2.84 -8.95 12.20
N ASP A 187 1.95 -8.19 11.56
CA ASP A 187 2.28 -7.20 10.53
C ASP A 187 2.48 -5.79 11.08
N ALA A 188 2.45 -5.64 12.39
CA ALA A 188 2.70 -4.34 13.01
C ALA A 188 4.18 -3.96 12.90
N ALA A 189 4.42 -2.70 12.57
CA ALA A 189 5.75 -2.11 12.41
C ALA A 189 5.92 -0.90 13.32
N ILE A 190 7.16 -0.63 13.70
CA ILE A 190 7.54 0.54 14.46
C ILE A 190 8.42 1.41 13.56
N GLY A 191 7.99 2.64 13.27
CA GLY A 191 8.75 3.59 12.48
C GLY A 191 9.41 4.66 13.35
N SER A 192 10.58 5.16 12.93
CA SER A 192 11.16 6.37 13.50
C SER A 192 10.40 7.61 13.03
N LYS A 193 10.44 8.68 13.81
CA LYS A 193 9.77 9.93 13.44
C LYS A 193 10.31 10.52 12.16
N SER A 194 11.62 10.58 12.01
CA SER A 194 12.26 11.07 10.78
C SER A 194 11.92 10.20 9.57
N LEU A 195 11.84 8.86 9.71
CA LEU A 195 11.40 7.99 8.63
C LEU A 195 9.99 8.36 8.20
N CYS A 196 9.08 8.59 9.14
CA CYS A 196 7.70 8.95 8.83
C CYS A 196 7.61 10.23 8.01
N ASP A 197 8.46 11.21 8.31
CA ASP A 197 8.56 12.46 7.54
C ASP A 197 9.20 12.27 6.16
N LEU A 198 10.22 11.40 6.04
CA LEU A 198 10.86 11.06 4.77
C LEU A 198 9.94 10.34 3.80
N PHE A 199 8.94 9.59 4.31
CA PHE A 199 7.91 8.95 3.51
C PHE A 199 6.71 9.86 3.22
N ALA A 200 6.92 11.18 3.27
CA ALA A 200 5.87 12.10 2.88
C ALA A 200 5.56 11.98 1.38
N SER A 201 4.27 11.93 1.09
CA SER A 201 3.68 11.99 -0.25
C SER A 201 2.79 13.21 -0.36
N ILE A 202 2.32 13.50 -1.55
CA ILE A 202 1.21 14.44 -1.74
C ILE A 202 -0.09 13.64 -1.74
N ASP A 203 -1.02 14.12 -0.93
CA ASP A 203 -2.39 13.67 -0.87
C ASP A 203 -3.25 14.72 -1.54
N SER A 204 -4.01 14.35 -2.58
CA SER A 204 -4.96 15.22 -3.25
C SER A 204 -6.39 14.81 -2.89
N GLU A 205 -7.29 15.76 -2.81
CA GLU A 205 -8.67 15.55 -2.48
C GLU A 205 -9.54 16.57 -3.20
N VAL A 206 -10.64 16.12 -3.78
CA VAL A 206 -11.66 17.00 -4.37
C VAL A 206 -12.84 17.11 -3.41
N VAL A 207 -13.02 18.29 -2.86
CA VAL A 207 -14.15 18.60 -1.98
C VAL A 207 -15.29 19.14 -2.82
N SER A 208 -16.41 18.43 -2.85
CA SER A 208 -17.64 18.86 -3.56
C SER A 208 -18.56 19.57 -2.59
N ILE A 209 -18.81 20.85 -2.83
CA ILE A 209 -19.72 21.70 -2.06
C ILE A 209 -20.98 21.91 -2.90
N ASN A 210 -22.03 21.20 -2.55
CA ASN A 210 -23.29 21.26 -3.28
C ASN A 210 -24.25 22.20 -2.56
N LEU A 211 -24.70 23.24 -3.23
CA LEU A 211 -25.62 24.24 -2.70
C LEU A 211 -26.99 24.05 -3.35
N ASN A 212 -28.03 24.02 -2.52
CA ASN A 212 -29.42 24.11 -2.99
C ASN A 212 -29.83 25.56 -3.14
N ASN A 213 -31.01 25.81 -3.69
CA ASN A 213 -31.55 27.19 -3.95
C ASN A 213 -31.59 28.07 -2.71
N ASN A 214 -31.73 27.49 -1.52
CA ASN A 214 -31.83 28.25 -0.26
C ASN A 214 -30.55 28.12 0.60
N ASP A 215 -29.49 27.54 0.08
CA ASP A 215 -28.22 27.36 0.81
C ASP A 215 -27.29 28.52 0.45
N TYR A 216 -26.52 29.00 1.42
CA TYR A 216 -25.44 29.97 1.23
C TYR A 216 -24.20 29.55 2.04
N LEU A 217 -23.04 30.06 1.64
CA LEU A 217 -21.79 29.80 2.34
C LEU A 217 -21.54 30.90 3.37
N LEU A 218 -20.99 30.51 4.55
CA LEU A 218 -20.63 31.45 5.60
C LEU A 218 -19.35 32.18 5.24
N ASN A 219 -19.19 33.44 5.68
CA ASN A 219 -17.97 34.24 5.52
C ASN A 219 -16.88 33.77 6.50
N LEU A 220 -16.16 32.72 6.17
CA LEU A 220 -15.15 32.12 7.06
C LEU A 220 -13.77 32.79 6.98
N TYR A 221 -13.42 33.35 5.83
CA TYR A 221 -12.10 33.86 5.49
C TYR A 221 -12.07 35.37 5.27
N GLY A 222 -13.22 36.00 5.22
CA GLY A 222 -13.39 37.44 4.99
C GLY A 222 -13.55 38.22 6.28
N ASP A 223 -13.74 39.54 6.09
CA ASP A 223 -14.08 40.51 7.15
C ASP A 223 -15.52 41.04 7.02
N LYS A 224 -15.84 42.06 7.81
CA LYS A 224 -17.20 42.68 7.77
C LYS A 224 -17.49 43.42 6.46
N LYS A 225 -16.49 43.77 5.66
CA LYS A 225 -16.63 44.55 4.43
C LYS A 225 -16.41 43.69 3.18
N HIS A 226 -15.53 42.69 3.29
CA HIS A 226 -15.16 41.81 2.17
C HIS A 226 -15.47 40.37 2.54
N TYR A 227 -16.53 39.86 1.92
CA TYR A 227 -16.94 38.48 2.15
C TYR A 227 -16.06 37.52 1.37
N LYS A 228 -15.49 36.55 2.09
CA LYS A 228 -14.66 35.47 1.54
C LYS A 228 -15.12 34.16 2.13
N VAL A 229 -15.80 33.37 1.33
CA VAL A 229 -16.48 32.15 1.75
C VAL A 229 -15.62 30.91 1.57
N LEU A 230 -14.61 30.98 0.70
CA LEU A 230 -13.65 29.93 0.38
C LEU A 230 -12.22 30.51 0.46
N PRO A 231 -11.20 29.67 0.74
CA PRO A 231 -9.81 30.08 0.53
C PRO A 231 -9.59 30.25 -0.97
N ASP A 232 -8.75 31.22 -1.35
CA ASP A 232 -8.40 31.45 -2.75
C ASP A 232 -7.40 30.43 -3.27
N LEU A 233 -7.26 30.40 -4.58
CA LEU A 233 -6.30 29.54 -5.25
C LEU A 233 -4.88 29.79 -4.75
N GLY A 234 -4.15 28.75 -4.37
CA GLY A 234 -2.81 28.83 -3.81
C GLY A 234 -2.73 29.04 -2.30
N GLU A 235 -3.83 29.42 -1.65
CA GLU A 235 -3.87 29.59 -0.21
C GLU A 235 -3.86 28.25 0.56
N PHE A 236 -3.34 28.34 1.79
CA PHE A 236 -3.37 27.21 2.72
C PHE A 236 -4.55 27.34 3.69
N CYS A 237 -5.20 26.22 3.93
CA CYS A 237 -6.30 26.14 4.88
C CYS A 237 -6.22 24.85 5.73
N SER A 238 -6.91 24.87 6.87
CA SER A 238 -6.89 23.77 7.82
C SER A 238 -8.24 23.58 8.49
N GLY A 239 -8.64 22.34 8.65
CA GLY A 239 -9.82 21.92 9.38
C GLY A 239 -11.12 22.07 8.60
N ARG A 240 -11.50 23.25 8.20
CA ARG A 240 -12.74 23.56 7.46
C ARG A 240 -12.44 24.34 6.20
N ILE A 241 -12.99 23.91 5.06
CA ILE A 241 -12.84 24.65 3.81
C ILE A 241 -14.05 25.53 3.53
N ALA A 242 -15.26 25.08 3.91
CA ALA A 242 -16.49 25.81 3.75
C ALA A 242 -17.50 25.38 4.81
N VAL A 243 -18.49 26.22 5.04
CA VAL A 243 -19.70 25.90 5.82
C VAL A 243 -20.91 26.43 5.07
N SER A 244 -21.86 25.55 4.76
CA SER A 244 -23.12 25.98 4.13
C SER A 244 -24.28 25.95 5.12
N ARG A 245 -25.14 26.93 5.04
CA ARG A 245 -26.34 27.06 5.85
C ARG A 245 -27.59 27.16 4.96
N ARG A 246 -28.64 26.45 5.36
CA ARG A 246 -29.93 26.52 4.72
C ARG A 246 -30.78 27.59 5.38
N LEU A 247 -31.34 28.50 4.56
CA LEU A 247 -32.35 29.47 4.99
C LEU A 247 -33.74 28.96 4.68
N PHE A 248 -34.63 29.11 5.64
CA PHE A 248 -36.07 28.82 5.44
C PHE A 248 -36.80 29.93 4.68
N ASN A 249 -36.24 31.16 4.68
CA ASN A 249 -36.79 32.29 3.96
C ASN A 249 -35.69 33.21 3.43
N LYS A 250 -35.69 33.53 2.14
CA LYS A 250 -34.68 34.39 1.48
C LYS A 250 -34.66 35.83 2.06
N GLN A 251 -35.74 36.32 2.62
CA GLN A 251 -35.81 37.67 3.18
C GLN A 251 -35.09 37.86 4.50
N THR A 252 -34.80 36.79 5.23
CA THR A 252 -34.13 36.85 6.55
C THR A 252 -32.61 37.06 6.48
N LEU A 253 -31.97 36.94 5.31
CA LEU A 253 -30.54 37.19 5.15
C LEU A 253 -30.15 38.64 5.48
N PHE A 254 -30.99 39.60 5.19
CA PHE A 254 -30.71 41.02 5.41
C PHE A 254 -31.01 41.50 6.84
N ASP A 255 -31.77 40.72 7.61
CA ASP A 255 -32.19 41.09 8.96
C ASP A 255 -31.22 40.58 10.05
N PHE A 256 -30.25 39.69 9.73
CA PHE A 256 -29.30 39.19 10.70
C PHE A 256 -28.09 40.12 10.90
N LYS A 257 -27.75 40.36 12.15
CA LYS A 257 -26.48 41.03 12.48
C LYS A 257 -25.31 40.19 11.97
N SER A 258 -24.30 40.83 11.38
CA SER A 258 -23.17 40.17 10.74
C SER A 258 -22.42 39.13 11.65
N ASP A 259 -22.46 39.34 12.97
CA ASP A 259 -21.82 38.44 13.95
C ASP A 259 -22.60 37.12 14.12
N MET A 260 -23.93 37.13 13.90
CA MET A 260 -24.75 35.90 13.96
C MET A 260 -24.63 35.06 12.69
N LEU A 261 -24.31 35.68 11.55
CA LEU A 261 -24.16 34.99 10.28
C LEU A 261 -22.88 34.15 10.20
N ASN A 262 -21.87 34.49 11.00
CA ASN A 262 -20.58 33.79 11.01
C ASN A 262 -20.45 32.77 12.13
N THR A 263 -21.40 32.67 13.06
CA THR A 263 -21.41 31.64 14.09
C THR A 263 -21.91 30.32 13.52
N ILE A 264 -21.10 29.26 13.59
CA ILE A 264 -21.45 27.92 13.11
C ILE A 264 -22.49 27.30 14.05
N LEU A 265 -23.60 26.83 13.47
CA LEU A 265 -24.69 26.14 14.18
C LEU A 265 -24.60 24.63 13.97
N ASP A 266 -25.19 23.84 14.85
CA ASP A 266 -25.28 22.38 14.72
C ASP A 266 -26.04 21.91 13.48
N SER A 267 -26.87 22.76 12.92
CA SER A 267 -27.64 22.50 11.69
C SER A 267 -26.87 22.79 10.40
N ASP A 268 -25.67 23.39 10.48
CA ASP A 268 -24.90 23.76 9.31
C ASP A 268 -24.14 22.56 8.73
N ASN A 269 -24.00 22.51 7.41
CA ASN A 269 -23.14 21.54 6.75
C ASN A 269 -21.70 22.05 6.73
N VAL A 270 -20.81 21.34 7.42
CA VAL A 270 -19.40 21.69 7.51
C VAL A 270 -18.58 20.77 6.60
N TYR A 271 -17.81 21.37 5.68
CA TYR A 271 -16.90 20.64 4.80
C TYR A 271 -15.51 20.62 5.41
N TYR A 272 -15.09 19.46 5.88
CA TYR A 272 -13.83 19.26 6.56
C TYR A 272 -12.72 18.87 5.60
N ILE A 273 -11.50 19.37 5.89
CA ILE A 273 -10.27 19.03 5.20
C ILE A 273 -9.14 18.75 6.19
N GLY A 274 -8.09 18.10 5.71
CA GLY A 274 -6.87 17.93 6.51
C GLY A 274 -6.13 19.24 6.77
N ASN A 275 -5.26 19.23 7.77
CA ASN A 275 -4.46 20.40 8.10
C ASN A 275 -3.45 20.72 7.00
N ASN A 276 -3.14 22.01 6.85
CA ASN A 276 -2.15 22.52 5.91
C ASN A 276 -2.39 22.06 4.47
N SER A 277 -3.64 22.17 4.03
CA SER A 277 -4.07 21.86 2.67
C SER A 277 -4.00 23.11 1.81
N ARG A 278 -3.43 23.01 0.60
CA ARG A 278 -3.32 24.09 -0.38
C ARG A 278 -4.38 23.92 -1.45
N VAL A 279 -5.12 24.99 -1.77
CA VAL A 279 -6.08 24.99 -2.86
C VAL A 279 -5.33 25.07 -4.19
N VAL A 280 -5.60 24.14 -5.11
CA VAL A 280 -4.91 24.07 -6.41
C VAL A 280 -5.83 24.26 -7.61
N ASP A 281 -7.13 23.98 -7.47
CA ASP A 281 -8.15 24.27 -8.50
C ASP A 281 -9.51 24.50 -7.87
N ILE A 282 -10.31 25.34 -8.51
CA ILE A 282 -11.71 25.58 -8.19
C ILE A 282 -12.51 25.48 -9.49
N THR A 283 -13.45 24.55 -9.56
CA THR A 283 -14.34 24.40 -10.72
C THR A 283 -15.78 24.51 -10.26
N ILE A 284 -16.56 25.39 -10.91
CA ILE A 284 -17.95 25.67 -10.57
C ILE A 284 -18.85 25.15 -11.67
N PHE A 285 -19.85 24.36 -11.26
CA PHE A 285 -20.95 23.90 -12.11
C PHE A 285 -22.21 24.64 -11.69
N ASN A 286 -22.76 25.42 -12.61
CA ASN A 286 -23.89 26.29 -12.34
C ASN A 286 -25.17 25.75 -13.00
N ASN A 287 -26.19 25.48 -12.17
CA ASN A 287 -27.52 25.13 -12.60
C ASN A 287 -28.54 26.19 -12.14
N ALA A 288 -28.10 27.30 -11.53
CA ALA A 288 -28.96 28.36 -11.08
C ALA A 288 -29.71 28.98 -12.27
N GLU A 289 -30.99 29.26 -12.10
CA GLU A 289 -31.80 29.93 -13.10
C GLU A 289 -31.52 31.45 -13.15
N GLU A 290 -31.11 32.01 -12.01
CA GLU A 290 -30.78 33.43 -11.88
C GLU A 290 -29.43 33.57 -11.16
N ARG A 291 -28.68 34.63 -11.49
CA ARG A 291 -27.47 35.01 -10.80
C ARG A 291 -27.77 35.48 -9.38
N HIS A 292 -27.03 35.01 -8.41
CA HIS A 292 -27.20 35.45 -7.03
C HIS A 292 -26.39 36.74 -6.78
N ASP A 293 -27.11 37.87 -6.64
CA ASP A 293 -26.54 39.18 -6.35
C ASP A 293 -26.61 39.45 -4.84
N ASN A 294 -25.75 38.80 -4.08
CA ASN A 294 -25.57 39.12 -2.67
C ASN A 294 -24.08 38.88 -2.25
N PRO A 295 -23.63 39.54 -1.20
CA PRO A 295 -22.19 39.49 -0.80
C PRO A 295 -21.64 38.08 -0.56
N PHE A 296 -22.47 37.12 -0.19
CA PHE A 296 -22.00 35.73 0.04
C PHE A 296 -21.65 35.00 -1.24
N TYR A 297 -22.10 35.49 -2.39
CA TYR A 297 -21.81 34.93 -3.70
C TYR A 297 -20.79 35.73 -4.49
N ASP A 298 -20.32 36.89 -4.01
CA ASP A 298 -19.38 37.75 -4.73
C ASP A 298 -18.11 37.03 -5.15
N GLN A 299 -17.51 36.26 -4.24
CA GLN A 299 -16.31 35.47 -4.54
C GLN A 299 -16.61 34.35 -5.54
N ILE A 300 -17.73 33.64 -5.38
CA ILE A 300 -18.14 32.55 -6.28
C ILE A 300 -18.41 33.12 -7.68
N ASN A 301 -19.08 34.25 -7.78
CA ASN A 301 -19.33 34.92 -9.05
C ASN A 301 -18.05 35.34 -9.76
N LYS A 302 -17.06 35.85 -9.05
CA LYS A 302 -15.73 36.16 -9.63
C LYS A 302 -15.04 34.93 -10.22
N TYR A 303 -15.07 33.80 -9.49
CA TYR A 303 -14.53 32.55 -10.03
C TYR A 303 -15.30 32.01 -11.22
N LEU A 304 -16.62 32.16 -11.22
CA LEU A 304 -17.50 31.77 -12.33
C LEU A 304 -17.21 32.63 -13.56
N ASP A 305 -17.13 33.95 -13.39
CA ASP A 305 -16.84 34.90 -14.48
C ASP A 305 -15.44 34.61 -15.09
N SER A 306 -14.44 34.38 -14.25
CA SER A 306 -13.08 34.02 -14.70
C SER A 306 -13.05 32.67 -15.43
N GLN A 307 -13.79 31.70 -14.92
CA GLN A 307 -13.93 30.38 -15.57
C GLN A 307 -14.63 30.51 -16.94
N THR A 308 -15.67 31.31 -17.03
CA THR A 308 -16.40 31.56 -18.29
C THR A 308 -15.51 32.28 -19.30
N LYS A 309 -14.76 33.29 -18.88
CA LYS A 309 -13.77 33.98 -19.73
C LYS A 309 -12.70 33.00 -20.28
N TYR A 310 -12.17 32.14 -19.43
CA TYR A 310 -11.21 31.13 -19.86
C TYR A 310 -11.77 30.19 -20.94
N TYR A 311 -12.98 29.69 -20.79
CA TYR A 311 -13.58 28.81 -21.79
C TYR A 311 -13.95 29.55 -23.07
N ASN A 312 -14.41 30.81 -22.99
CA ASN A 312 -14.64 31.63 -24.18
C ASN A 312 -13.35 31.89 -24.94
N GLU A 313 -12.26 32.19 -24.28
CA GLU A 313 -10.95 32.38 -24.90
C GLU A 313 -10.44 31.12 -25.63
N ILE A 314 -10.72 29.93 -25.08
CA ILE A 314 -10.44 28.65 -25.78
C ILE A 314 -11.32 28.54 -27.02
N ILE A 315 -12.61 28.83 -26.93
CA ILE A 315 -13.55 28.76 -28.07
C ILE A 315 -13.10 29.72 -29.17
N GLU A 316 -12.88 30.99 -28.86
CA GLU A 316 -12.42 31.99 -29.80
C GLU A 316 -11.14 31.60 -30.50
N THR A 317 -10.15 31.11 -29.72
CA THR A 317 -8.84 30.67 -30.27
C THR A 317 -8.98 29.48 -31.20
N VAL A 318 -9.80 28.49 -30.86
CA VAL A 318 -10.02 27.32 -31.73
C VAL A 318 -10.81 27.70 -33.00
N GLU A 319 -11.81 28.59 -32.87
CA GLU A 319 -12.54 29.11 -34.04
C GLU A 319 -11.63 29.89 -35.00
N GLU A 320 -10.72 30.75 -34.48
CA GLU A 320 -9.70 31.44 -35.28
C GLU A 320 -8.82 30.44 -36.03
N ILE A 321 -8.39 29.35 -35.37
CA ILE A 321 -7.57 28.29 -35.99
C ILE A 321 -8.36 27.60 -37.12
N VAL A 322 -9.60 27.24 -36.88
CA VAL A 322 -10.47 26.58 -37.87
C VAL A 322 -10.79 27.50 -39.03
N ASP A 323 -11.07 28.78 -38.80
CA ASP A 323 -11.34 29.77 -39.81
C ASP A 323 -10.13 30.08 -40.70
N SER A 324 -8.91 29.93 -40.14
CA SER A 324 -7.66 30.00 -40.94
C SER A 324 -7.47 28.80 -41.88
N GLY A 325 -8.32 27.77 -41.80
CA GLY A 325 -8.24 26.53 -42.56
C GLY A 325 -7.29 25.49 -42.00
N SER A 326 -6.76 25.71 -40.81
CA SER A 326 -5.86 24.80 -40.11
C SER A 326 -6.62 23.66 -39.43
N LYS A 327 -5.92 22.57 -39.07
CA LYS A 327 -6.51 21.39 -38.43
C LYS A 327 -6.26 21.42 -36.92
N CYS A 328 -7.20 20.87 -36.18
CA CYS A 328 -7.05 20.66 -34.74
C CYS A 328 -6.83 19.17 -34.42
N SER A 329 -5.99 18.89 -33.45
CA SER A 329 -5.85 17.54 -32.88
C SER A 329 -7.14 17.06 -32.19
N ASN A 330 -7.25 15.75 -31.98
CA ASN A 330 -8.37 15.19 -31.24
C ASN A 330 -8.43 15.71 -29.79
N GLU A 331 -7.29 16.00 -29.17
CA GLU A 331 -7.20 16.52 -27.81
C GLU A 331 -7.69 17.97 -27.74
N LEU A 332 -7.32 18.80 -28.72
CA LEU A 332 -7.78 20.18 -28.82
C LEU A 332 -9.28 20.26 -29.17
N ASP A 333 -9.76 19.39 -30.06
CA ASP A 333 -11.21 19.28 -30.37
C ASP A 333 -12.03 18.83 -29.14
N TYR A 334 -11.49 17.92 -28.32
CA TYR A 334 -12.11 17.54 -27.08
C TYR A 334 -12.18 18.72 -26.09
N LEU A 335 -11.09 19.47 -25.94
CA LEU A 335 -11.07 20.68 -25.09
C LEU A 335 -12.07 21.74 -25.57
N TYR A 336 -12.16 21.96 -26.87
CA TYR A 336 -13.14 22.86 -27.48
C TYR A 336 -14.58 22.46 -27.18
N LYS A 337 -14.93 21.19 -27.39
CA LYS A 337 -16.26 20.66 -27.05
C LYS A 337 -16.56 20.81 -25.55
N ARG A 338 -15.55 20.56 -24.71
CA ARG A 338 -15.69 20.76 -23.27
C ARG A 338 -15.91 22.24 -22.91
N ALA A 339 -15.20 23.15 -23.59
CA ALA A 339 -15.38 24.59 -23.39
C ALA A 339 -16.79 25.04 -23.78
N LEU A 340 -17.32 24.60 -24.92
CA LEU A 340 -18.69 24.84 -25.33
C LEU A 340 -19.71 24.36 -24.29
N GLU A 341 -19.50 23.15 -23.74
CA GLU A 341 -20.36 22.63 -22.68
C GLU A 341 -20.33 23.46 -21.39
N MET A 342 -19.15 24.00 -21.02
CA MET A 342 -18.99 24.79 -19.79
C MET A 342 -19.58 26.19 -19.89
N VAL A 343 -19.73 26.75 -21.10
CA VAL A 343 -20.33 28.05 -21.35
C VAL A 343 -21.83 27.93 -21.62
N ASP A 344 -22.32 26.75 -22.01
CA ASP A 344 -23.72 26.49 -22.29
C ASP A 344 -24.60 26.69 -21.04
N THR A 345 -25.41 27.77 -21.04
CA THR A 345 -26.31 28.10 -19.94
C THR A 345 -27.57 27.22 -19.88
N GLU A 346 -27.90 26.52 -20.96
CA GLU A 346 -29.08 25.63 -21.00
C GLU A 346 -28.73 24.24 -20.43
N LYS A 347 -27.43 23.88 -20.37
CA LYS A 347 -26.97 22.61 -19.88
C LYS A 347 -27.19 22.47 -18.38
N LYS A 348 -27.91 21.40 -17.97
CA LYS A 348 -28.08 21.05 -16.56
C LYS A 348 -27.03 20.01 -16.16
N TRP A 349 -26.17 20.39 -15.22
CA TRP A 349 -25.11 19.56 -14.68
C TRP A 349 -25.65 18.52 -13.71
N ARG A 350 -25.03 17.34 -13.71
CA ARG A 350 -25.48 16.19 -12.92
C ARG A 350 -24.27 15.52 -12.23
N GLU A 351 -24.55 14.93 -11.07
CA GLU A 351 -23.66 13.97 -10.44
C GLU A 351 -24.31 12.58 -10.49
N LYS A 352 -23.76 11.69 -11.31
CA LYS A 352 -24.36 10.39 -11.64
C LYS A 352 -25.78 10.59 -12.20
N ASP A 353 -26.81 10.19 -11.44
CA ASP A 353 -28.22 10.30 -11.85
C ASP A 353 -28.95 11.53 -11.28
N SER A 354 -28.29 12.30 -10.39
CA SER A 354 -28.90 13.47 -9.71
C SER A 354 -28.47 14.79 -10.34
N VAL A 355 -29.41 15.60 -10.72
CA VAL A 355 -29.16 16.97 -11.18
C VAL A 355 -28.81 17.84 -9.98
N TYR A 356 -27.83 18.74 -10.10
CA TYR A 356 -27.59 19.74 -9.05
C TYR A 356 -28.74 20.75 -8.99
N ASP A 357 -29.20 21.05 -7.78
CA ASP A 357 -30.32 21.98 -7.60
C ASP A 357 -29.93 23.42 -7.94
N ASN A 358 -28.70 23.83 -7.61
CA ASN A 358 -28.22 25.20 -7.82
C ASN A 358 -26.74 25.18 -8.26
N LEU A 359 -25.81 25.29 -7.33
CA LEU A 359 -24.37 25.34 -7.59
C LEU A 359 -23.70 24.11 -7.03
N SER A 360 -22.71 23.57 -7.77
CA SER A 360 -21.77 22.63 -7.26
C SER A 360 -20.35 23.16 -7.45
N ILE A 361 -19.65 23.41 -6.35
CA ILE A 361 -18.29 23.94 -6.32
C ILE A 361 -17.35 22.78 -5.99
N LYS A 362 -16.46 22.44 -6.89
CA LYS A 362 -15.42 21.44 -6.67
C LYS A 362 -14.11 22.15 -6.38
N VAL A 363 -13.61 21.98 -5.17
CA VAL A 363 -12.34 22.55 -4.73
C VAL A 363 -11.33 21.42 -4.63
N THR A 364 -10.29 21.47 -5.46
CA THR A 364 -9.19 20.52 -5.40
C THR A 364 -8.12 21.05 -4.46
N ILE A 365 -7.77 20.24 -3.48
CA ILE A 365 -6.76 20.58 -2.49
C ILE A 365 -5.62 19.56 -2.53
N MET A 366 -4.43 20.00 -2.20
CA MET A 366 -3.25 19.16 -2.03
C MET A 366 -2.61 19.41 -0.67
N ARG A 367 -2.09 18.37 -0.06
CA ARG A 367 -1.37 18.45 1.21
C ARG A 367 -0.22 17.46 1.28
N ARG A 368 0.79 17.83 2.07
CA ARG A 368 1.85 16.90 2.44
C ARG A 368 1.30 15.88 3.44
N ALA A 369 1.49 14.60 3.15
CA ALA A 369 1.01 13.48 3.95
C ALA A 369 2.20 12.60 4.37
N PRO A 370 2.79 12.79 5.57
CA PRO A 370 3.79 11.88 6.12
C PRO A 370 3.17 10.53 6.46
N LEU A 371 3.98 9.55 6.88
CA LEU A 371 3.44 8.35 7.49
C LEU A 371 2.84 8.68 8.87
N THR A 372 1.69 8.09 9.13
CA THR A 372 0.98 8.16 10.41
C THR A 372 0.75 6.76 10.95
N LYS A 373 0.37 6.63 12.23
CA LYS A 373 -0.10 5.34 12.76
C LYS A 373 -1.28 4.84 11.93
N GLY A 374 -1.25 3.57 11.53
CA GLY A 374 -2.23 2.99 10.62
C GLY A 374 -1.86 3.05 9.15
N SER A 375 -0.86 3.85 8.75
CA SER A 375 -0.34 3.84 7.38
C SER A 375 0.34 2.51 7.06
N LYS A 376 0.23 2.06 5.83
CA LYS A 376 0.85 0.82 5.37
C LYS A 376 2.12 1.08 4.58
N VAL A 377 3.16 0.34 4.95
CA VAL A 377 4.44 0.28 4.25
C VAL A 377 4.73 -1.15 3.81
N THR A 378 5.48 -1.32 2.75
CA THR A 378 5.85 -2.65 2.25
C THR A 378 7.22 -2.62 1.59
N GLY A 379 7.96 -3.71 1.70
CA GLY A 379 9.07 -3.96 0.80
C GLY A 379 8.60 -4.54 -0.54
N ARG A 380 9.54 -5.02 -1.34
CA ARG A 380 9.26 -5.57 -2.68
C ARG A 380 8.78 -7.01 -2.71
N TYR A 381 8.64 -7.69 -1.57
CA TYR A 381 8.40 -9.14 -1.50
C TYR A 381 7.08 -9.50 -0.85
N GLY A 382 6.10 -8.62 -0.94
CA GLY A 382 4.79 -8.85 -0.34
C GLY A 382 4.77 -8.76 1.19
N ASN A 383 5.81 -8.23 1.81
CA ASN A 383 5.97 -8.05 3.26
C ASN A 383 5.32 -6.75 3.75
N LYS A 384 4.03 -6.62 3.49
CA LYS A 384 3.23 -5.46 3.89
C LYS A 384 3.08 -5.39 5.41
N SER A 385 3.35 -4.22 5.97
CA SER A 385 3.25 -3.94 7.40
C SER A 385 2.45 -2.65 7.65
N VAL A 386 1.95 -2.51 8.87
CA VAL A 386 1.17 -1.35 9.33
C VAL A 386 1.97 -0.62 10.41
N ILE A 387 2.14 0.66 10.29
CA ILE A 387 2.79 1.48 11.34
C ILE A 387 1.90 1.50 12.58
N ALA A 388 2.24 0.70 13.57
CA ALA A 388 1.51 0.62 14.84
C ALA A 388 1.95 1.72 15.81
N THR A 389 3.24 2.04 15.82
CA THR A 389 3.83 3.04 16.71
C THR A 389 4.92 3.82 15.98
N ILE A 390 5.01 5.10 16.30
CA ILE A 390 6.09 5.99 15.87
C ILE A 390 6.89 6.32 17.12
N ARG A 391 8.20 6.09 17.08
CA ARG A 391 9.14 6.43 18.15
C ARG A 391 9.96 7.65 17.77
N GLU A 392 10.34 8.42 18.77
CA GLU A 392 11.34 9.47 18.57
C GLU A 392 12.66 8.81 18.14
N ASP A 393 13.42 9.53 17.34
CA ASP A 393 14.66 9.03 16.73
C ASP A 393 15.68 8.53 17.75
N GLU A 394 15.70 9.13 18.94
CA GLU A 394 16.60 8.79 20.05
C GLU A 394 16.25 7.47 20.74
N ASP A 395 14.99 7.05 20.63
CA ASP A 395 14.46 5.81 21.24
C ASP A 395 14.52 4.62 20.27
N MET A 396 14.93 4.86 19.03
CA MET A 396 15.12 3.80 18.05
C MET A 396 16.43 3.05 18.32
N PRO A 397 16.49 1.74 18.02
CA PRO A 397 17.71 0.97 18.12
C PRO A 397 18.81 1.52 17.21
N VAL A 398 20.05 1.27 17.60
CA VAL A 398 21.22 1.60 16.79
C VAL A 398 22.09 0.36 16.55
N THR A 399 22.79 0.35 15.44
CA THR A 399 23.78 -0.68 15.11
C THR A 399 25.13 -0.40 15.80
N GLU A 400 26.05 -1.35 15.74
CA GLU A 400 27.38 -1.24 16.34
C GLU A 400 28.16 -0.01 15.84
N ASP A 401 27.96 0.36 14.58
CA ASP A 401 28.55 1.54 13.94
C ASP A 401 27.76 2.85 14.20
N GLY A 402 26.82 2.82 15.14
CA GLY A 402 26.03 4.01 15.55
C GLY A 402 24.88 4.38 14.61
N ARG A 403 24.61 3.58 13.59
CA ARG A 403 23.51 3.83 12.67
C ARG A 403 22.17 3.51 13.30
N ARG A 404 21.22 4.44 13.19
CA ARG A 404 19.86 4.26 13.68
C ARG A 404 19.09 3.30 12.77
N VAL A 405 18.28 2.45 13.40
CA VAL A 405 17.25 1.66 12.71
C VAL A 405 16.04 2.56 12.45
N ASP A 406 15.56 2.59 11.22
CA ASP A 406 14.43 3.42 10.83
C ASP A 406 13.09 2.69 10.97
N LEU A 407 13.08 1.38 10.75
CA LEU A 407 11.89 0.54 10.75
C LEU A 407 12.13 -0.79 11.45
N ILE A 408 11.28 -1.15 12.42
CA ILE A 408 11.34 -2.45 13.09
C ILE A 408 10.16 -3.29 12.61
N LEU A 409 10.45 -4.48 12.10
CA LEU A 409 9.48 -5.47 11.62
C LEU A 409 9.57 -6.76 12.44
N ASN A 410 8.46 -7.51 12.48
CA ASN A 410 8.42 -8.79 13.16
C ASN A 410 9.17 -9.89 12.37
N MET A 411 10.08 -10.60 13.03
CA MET A 411 10.85 -11.71 12.44
C MET A 411 9.96 -12.86 11.97
N LEU A 412 8.87 -13.17 12.67
CA LEU A 412 7.95 -14.24 12.30
C LEU A 412 7.28 -13.99 10.94
N GLY A 413 7.17 -12.73 10.52
CA GLY A 413 6.64 -12.37 9.20
C GLY A 413 7.45 -12.96 8.04
N ILE A 414 8.74 -13.24 8.23
CA ILE A 414 9.58 -13.92 7.24
C ILE A 414 9.34 -15.42 7.27
N ILE A 415 9.37 -16.01 8.45
CA ILE A 415 9.28 -17.46 8.65
C ILE A 415 7.90 -17.96 8.19
N ASN A 416 6.84 -17.37 8.69
CA ASN A 416 5.46 -17.76 8.37
C ASN A 416 5.09 -17.59 6.88
N ARG A 417 5.84 -16.75 6.16
CA ARG A 417 5.59 -16.46 4.74
C ARG A 417 6.58 -17.12 3.81
N THR A 418 7.55 -17.88 4.35
CA THR A 418 8.58 -18.60 3.61
C THR A 418 9.28 -17.75 2.54
N THR A 419 9.59 -16.49 2.88
CA THR A 419 10.19 -15.52 1.96
C THR A 419 11.53 -15.07 2.49
N ALA A 420 12.62 -15.58 1.92
CA ALA A 420 13.99 -15.24 2.34
C ALA A 420 14.57 -13.99 1.65
N MET A 421 13.97 -13.56 0.55
CA MET A 421 14.53 -12.49 -0.28
C MET A 421 14.71 -11.14 0.45
N PRO A 422 13.83 -10.70 1.37
CA PRO A 422 14.09 -9.52 2.18
C PRO A 422 15.44 -9.58 2.92
N LEU A 423 15.81 -10.75 3.45
CA LEU A 423 17.07 -10.93 4.17
C LEU A 423 18.29 -10.86 3.24
N TYR A 424 18.17 -11.39 2.02
CA TYR A 424 19.23 -11.29 1.01
C TYR A 424 19.39 -9.83 0.55
N GLU A 425 18.32 -9.11 0.29
CA GLU A 425 18.38 -7.69 -0.05
C GLU A 425 19.08 -6.89 1.05
N MET A 426 18.67 -7.08 2.30
CA MET A 426 19.29 -6.45 3.46
C MET A 426 20.76 -6.79 3.59
N PHE A 427 21.15 -8.02 3.32
CA PHE A 427 22.55 -8.44 3.35
C PHE A 427 23.36 -7.76 2.25
N ILE A 428 22.88 -7.75 1.01
CA ILE A 428 23.55 -7.12 -0.14
C ILE A 428 23.75 -5.62 0.14
N ASN A 429 22.71 -4.94 0.55
CA ASN A 429 22.77 -3.50 0.80
C ASN A 429 23.65 -3.17 2.02
N SER A 430 23.58 -3.96 3.10
CA SER A 430 24.48 -3.81 4.26
C SER A 430 25.93 -4.06 3.89
N ALA A 431 26.21 -5.05 3.05
CA ALA A 431 27.55 -5.31 2.55
C ALA A 431 28.08 -4.14 1.70
N SER A 432 27.24 -3.60 0.80
CA SER A 432 27.53 -2.39 0.03
C SER A 432 27.96 -1.23 0.94
N ARG A 433 27.20 -0.98 2.00
CA ARG A 433 27.51 0.05 2.99
C ARG A 433 28.84 -0.17 3.68
N LYS A 434 29.14 -1.39 4.11
CA LYS A 434 30.42 -1.72 4.77
C LYS A 434 31.60 -1.60 3.81
N ILE A 435 31.43 -1.96 2.55
CA ILE A 435 32.41 -1.74 1.49
C ILE A 435 32.66 -0.23 1.32
N ARG A 436 31.62 0.59 1.23
CA ARG A 436 31.74 2.06 1.14
C ARG A 436 32.49 2.64 2.34
N HIS A 437 32.12 2.24 3.54
CA HIS A 437 32.82 2.66 4.77
C HIS A 437 34.31 2.26 4.71
N LYS A 438 34.60 1.03 4.29
CA LYS A 438 35.98 0.58 4.13
C LYS A 438 36.73 1.37 3.06
N MET A 439 36.07 1.70 1.94
CA MET A 439 36.64 2.57 0.90
C MET A 439 36.96 3.97 1.43
N SER A 440 36.14 4.53 2.31
CA SER A 440 36.41 5.85 2.91
C SER A 440 37.65 5.86 3.80
N GLU A 441 37.98 4.74 4.44
CA GLU A 441 39.19 4.59 5.28
C GLU A 441 40.48 4.42 4.46
N LEU A 442 40.37 3.92 3.22
CA LEU A 442 41.53 3.66 2.37
C LEU A 442 42.12 4.97 1.81
N LYS A 443 43.45 5.03 1.72
CA LYS A 443 44.18 6.23 1.28
C LYS A 443 44.44 6.27 -0.21
N THR A 444 44.61 5.11 -0.84
CA THR A 444 44.99 5.05 -2.26
C THR A 444 43.79 4.80 -3.16
N LEU A 445 43.75 5.51 -4.28
CA LEU A 445 42.69 5.33 -5.29
C LEU A 445 42.63 3.89 -5.80
N LYS A 446 43.79 3.23 -5.99
CA LYS A 446 43.85 1.87 -6.48
C LYS A 446 43.25 0.83 -5.55
N GLU A 447 43.41 1.00 -4.23
CA GLU A 447 42.80 0.10 -3.24
C GLU A 447 41.27 0.27 -3.24
N LYS A 448 40.79 1.53 -3.32
CA LYS A 448 39.36 1.84 -3.42
C LYS A 448 38.75 1.24 -4.68
N GLU A 449 39.44 1.41 -5.83
CA GLU A 449 39.06 0.83 -7.11
C GLU A 449 38.92 -0.68 -7.03
N THR A 450 39.93 -1.36 -6.49
CA THR A 450 39.93 -2.82 -6.37
C THR A 450 38.75 -3.30 -5.53
N LEU A 451 38.51 -2.64 -4.39
CA LEU A 451 37.42 -3.03 -3.48
C LEU A 451 36.04 -2.83 -4.12
N LEU A 452 35.81 -1.70 -4.82
CA LEU A 452 34.57 -1.42 -5.52
C LEU A 452 34.29 -2.47 -6.61
N PHE A 453 35.23 -2.63 -7.52
CA PHE A 453 35.04 -3.49 -8.68
C PHE A 453 35.02 -4.98 -8.34
N ASP A 454 35.77 -5.41 -7.33
CA ASP A 454 35.66 -6.77 -6.78
C ASP A 454 34.26 -7.04 -6.21
N TYR A 455 33.71 -6.06 -5.47
CA TYR A 455 32.37 -6.20 -4.90
C TYR A 455 31.32 -6.33 -5.99
N VAL A 456 31.35 -5.46 -7.00
CA VAL A 456 30.41 -5.51 -8.13
C VAL A 456 30.54 -6.83 -8.90
N ASN A 457 31.78 -7.29 -9.13
CA ASN A 457 32.05 -8.53 -9.86
C ASN A 457 31.52 -9.79 -9.16
N ILE A 458 31.53 -9.83 -7.83
CA ILE A 458 30.94 -10.95 -7.05
C ILE A 458 29.43 -11.04 -7.32
N TRP A 459 28.77 -9.91 -7.48
CA TRP A 459 27.32 -9.89 -7.71
C TRP A 459 26.94 -10.01 -9.17
N ASN A 460 27.61 -9.32 -10.08
CA ASN A 460 27.27 -9.31 -11.51
C ASN A 460 28.50 -9.03 -12.36
N GLU A 461 28.97 -10.04 -13.10
CA GLU A 461 30.15 -9.98 -13.98
C GLU A 461 29.92 -9.07 -15.20
N ASP A 462 28.70 -9.04 -15.75
CA ASP A 462 28.36 -8.19 -16.89
C ASP A 462 28.39 -6.72 -16.47
N GLN A 463 27.75 -6.40 -15.35
CA GLN A 463 27.76 -5.05 -14.78
C GLN A 463 29.20 -4.59 -14.48
N TYR A 464 30.01 -5.47 -13.89
CA TYR A 464 31.43 -5.20 -13.65
C TYR A 464 32.15 -4.85 -14.95
N SER A 465 31.97 -5.66 -15.99
CA SER A 465 32.66 -5.50 -17.27
C SER A 465 32.31 -4.16 -17.94
N GLU A 466 31.05 -3.78 -17.92
CA GLU A 466 30.55 -2.50 -18.43
C GLU A 466 31.08 -1.31 -17.62
N MET A 467 30.93 -1.36 -16.30
CA MET A 467 31.39 -0.30 -15.40
C MET A 467 32.91 -0.10 -15.48
N TYR A 468 33.66 -1.19 -15.50
CA TYR A 468 35.11 -1.13 -15.55
C TYR A 468 35.63 -0.60 -16.89
N LYS A 469 34.98 -0.96 -18.01
CA LYS A 469 35.28 -0.41 -19.33
C LYS A 469 35.06 1.10 -19.37
N TYR A 470 33.93 1.55 -18.82
CA TYR A 470 33.64 3.00 -18.71
C TYR A 470 34.66 3.69 -17.80
N TYR A 471 34.91 3.16 -16.60
CA TYR A 471 35.89 3.69 -15.67
C TYR A 471 37.30 3.84 -16.28
N LYS A 472 37.73 2.88 -17.07
CA LYS A 472 39.01 2.95 -17.77
C LYS A 472 39.11 4.12 -18.75
N SER A 473 38.02 4.53 -19.37
CA SER A 473 38.00 5.66 -20.32
C SER A 473 38.09 7.03 -19.65
N LEU A 474 37.89 7.11 -18.33
CA LEU A 474 37.91 8.35 -17.57
C LEU A 474 39.32 8.87 -17.31
N SER A 475 39.47 10.20 -17.25
CA SER A 475 40.70 10.87 -16.78
C SER A 475 40.92 10.60 -15.29
N LYS A 476 42.16 10.89 -14.78
CA LYS A 476 42.48 10.66 -13.37
C LYS A 476 41.54 11.39 -12.41
N LYS A 477 41.21 12.64 -12.71
CA LYS A 477 40.30 13.46 -11.87
C LYS A 477 38.88 12.92 -11.89
N GLU A 478 38.39 12.50 -13.03
CA GLU A 478 37.07 11.88 -13.15
C GLU A 478 37.00 10.52 -12.46
N LYS A 479 38.09 9.73 -12.43
CA LYS A 479 38.18 8.49 -11.65
C LYS A 479 38.08 8.73 -10.17
N GLU A 480 38.76 9.79 -9.67
CA GLU A 480 38.65 10.17 -8.25
C GLU A 480 37.20 10.59 -7.90
N SER A 481 36.56 11.39 -8.76
CA SER A 481 35.15 11.76 -8.60
C SER A 481 34.25 10.54 -8.63
N TYR A 482 34.44 9.63 -9.60
CA TYR A 482 33.64 8.43 -9.75
C TYR A 482 33.65 7.53 -8.49
N ILE A 483 34.85 7.35 -7.91
CA ILE A 483 35.01 6.56 -6.69
C ILE A 483 34.41 7.30 -5.47
N GLN A 484 34.57 8.62 -5.41
CA GLN A 484 33.96 9.43 -4.34
C GLN A 484 32.43 9.39 -4.41
N ASP A 485 31.87 9.51 -5.60
CA ASP A 485 30.43 9.37 -5.82
C ASP A 485 29.91 7.99 -5.39
N ALA A 486 30.68 6.93 -5.63
CA ALA A 486 30.32 5.58 -5.17
C ALA A 486 30.31 5.48 -3.62
N ILE A 487 31.21 6.20 -2.95
CA ILE A 487 31.27 6.26 -1.49
C ILE A 487 30.06 7.06 -0.94
N ASP A 488 29.74 8.19 -1.54
CA ASP A 488 28.73 9.10 -1.02
C ASP A 488 27.30 8.68 -1.36
N ASP A 489 27.03 8.38 -2.64
CA ASP A 489 25.67 8.09 -3.14
C ASP A 489 25.25 6.62 -3.05
N GLY A 490 26.22 5.71 -2.97
CA GLY A 490 25.94 4.27 -2.89
C GLY A 490 26.44 3.45 -4.06
N ILE A 491 26.50 2.14 -3.86
CA ILE A 491 26.85 1.17 -4.90
C ILE A 491 25.58 0.44 -5.31
N TYR A 492 25.18 0.64 -6.55
CA TYR A 492 23.98 0.04 -7.11
C TYR A 492 24.30 -1.27 -7.79
N ILE A 493 23.60 -2.34 -7.39
CA ILE A 493 23.82 -3.70 -7.90
C ILE A 493 22.64 -4.10 -8.79
N LYS A 494 22.95 -4.39 -10.05
CA LYS A 494 21.99 -4.98 -10.97
C LYS A 494 21.82 -6.47 -10.65
N GLN A 495 20.59 -6.91 -10.60
CA GLN A 495 20.27 -8.32 -10.46
C GLN A 495 20.95 -9.13 -11.58
N THR A 496 21.54 -10.27 -11.21
CA THR A 496 22.03 -11.24 -12.18
C THR A 496 20.90 -11.88 -12.97
N PRO A 497 21.13 -12.29 -14.21
CA PRO A 497 20.15 -13.05 -14.99
C PRO A 497 19.67 -14.30 -14.23
N LEU A 498 18.36 -14.58 -14.31
CA LEU A 498 17.72 -15.67 -13.57
C LEU A 498 18.20 -17.08 -13.96
N TRP A 499 18.82 -17.19 -15.14
CA TRP A 499 19.42 -18.44 -15.63
C TRP A 499 20.86 -18.68 -15.17
N GLU A 500 21.45 -17.76 -14.40
CA GLU A 500 22.77 -17.98 -13.82
C GLU A 500 22.73 -19.13 -12.82
N THR A 501 23.79 -19.94 -12.88
CA THR A 501 23.88 -21.19 -12.14
C THR A 501 24.30 -21.02 -10.69
N LYS A 502 24.93 -19.89 -10.31
CA LYS A 502 25.41 -19.67 -8.95
C LYS A 502 24.34 -19.05 -8.06
N PRO A 503 23.76 -19.81 -7.10
CA PRO A 503 22.77 -19.28 -6.20
C PRO A 503 23.28 -18.11 -5.34
N ILE A 504 22.38 -17.17 -5.00
CA ILE A 504 22.65 -15.97 -4.21
C ILE A 504 23.31 -16.31 -2.86
N PHE A 505 22.94 -17.43 -2.23
CA PHE A 505 23.50 -17.89 -0.99
C PHE A 505 25.03 -18.11 -1.08
N TYR A 506 25.50 -18.74 -2.15
CA TYR A 506 26.96 -18.97 -2.34
C TYR A 506 27.69 -17.66 -2.64
N ARG A 507 27.06 -16.69 -3.30
CA ARG A 507 27.64 -15.35 -3.50
C ARG A 507 27.81 -14.62 -2.16
N CYS A 508 26.84 -14.76 -1.25
CA CYS A 508 26.96 -14.25 0.12
C CYS A 508 28.14 -14.89 0.87
N LEU A 509 28.31 -16.21 0.77
CA LEU A 509 29.41 -16.93 1.41
C LEU A 509 30.77 -16.52 0.85
N ASP A 510 30.91 -16.39 -0.46
CA ASP A 510 32.16 -15.93 -1.11
C ASP A 510 32.52 -14.51 -0.65
N LEU A 511 31.53 -13.63 -0.56
CA LEU A 511 31.73 -12.26 -0.11
C LEU A 511 32.24 -12.22 1.34
N MET A 512 31.62 -13.00 2.24
CA MET A 512 32.04 -13.08 3.65
C MET A 512 33.41 -13.74 3.79
N ALA A 513 33.73 -14.74 2.97
CA ALA A 513 35.03 -15.38 2.97
C ALA A 513 36.14 -14.44 2.50
N LYS A 514 35.85 -13.64 1.45
CA LYS A 514 36.80 -12.68 0.90
C LYS A 514 36.97 -11.44 1.79
N TYR A 515 35.89 -10.99 2.44
CA TYR A 515 35.86 -9.77 3.26
C TYR A 515 35.31 -10.06 4.65
N PRO A 516 36.17 -10.52 5.62
CA PRO A 516 35.69 -10.87 6.97
C PRO A 516 35.06 -9.73 7.77
N PHE A 517 35.29 -8.48 7.38
CA PHE A 517 34.61 -7.32 8.00
C PHE A 517 33.11 -7.22 7.62
N ILE A 518 32.67 -7.96 6.61
CA ILE A 518 31.26 -8.10 6.26
C ILE A 518 30.65 -9.19 7.15
N LYS A 519 30.33 -8.81 8.36
CA LYS A 519 29.65 -9.62 9.37
C LYS A 519 28.29 -9.03 9.70
N ARG A 520 27.47 -9.80 10.39
CA ARG A 520 26.19 -9.29 10.91
C ARG A 520 26.44 -8.15 11.90
N ASP A 521 25.61 -7.12 11.87
CA ASP A 521 25.66 -6.03 12.83
C ASP A 521 24.98 -6.44 14.14
N ASP A 522 25.58 -6.06 15.27
CA ASP A 522 24.92 -6.12 16.57
C ASP A 522 24.00 -4.92 16.71
N MET A 523 22.85 -5.12 17.35
CA MET A 523 21.87 -4.08 17.60
C MET A 523 21.87 -3.71 19.08
N TYR A 524 21.76 -2.41 19.36
CA TYR A 524 21.72 -1.85 20.69
C TYR A 524 20.46 -1.01 20.89
N ILE A 525 19.85 -1.12 22.05
CA ILE A 525 18.69 -0.34 22.46
C ILE A 525 19.06 0.56 23.64
N LYS A 526 18.54 1.79 23.65
CA LYS A 526 18.70 2.71 24.75
C LYS A 526 17.63 2.42 25.81
N LYS A 527 18.06 2.03 27.01
CA LYS A 527 17.20 1.88 28.18
C LYS A 527 17.86 2.55 29.38
N TRP A 528 17.10 3.31 30.14
CA TRP A 528 17.58 4.03 31.33
C TRP A 528 18.84 4.86 31.06
N GLY A 529 18.87 5.52 29.91
CA GLY A 529 20.02 6.37 29.50
C GLY A 529 21.29 5.62 29.07
N LYS A 530 21.28 4.29 29.04
CA LYS A 530 22.42 3.45 28.60
C LYS A 530 22.07 2.60 27.39
N LEU A 531 23.07 2.34 26.57
CA LEU A 531 22.96 1.40 25.45
C LEU A 531 23.12 -0.04 25.95
N HIS A 532 22.17 -0.88 25.65
CA HIS A 532 22.17 -2.31 25.94
C HIS A 532 22.16 -3.11 24.66
N LYS A 533 23.09 -4.07 24.53
CA LYS A 533 23.12 -4.98 23.40
C LYS A 533 21.87 -5.88 23.43
N VAL A 534 21.23 -6.04 22.29
CA VAL A 534 20.12 -6.99 22.11
C VAL A 534 20.69 -8.41 22.09
N LEU A 535 20.23 -9.24 23.01
CA LEU A 535 20.75 -10.62 23.19
C LEU A 535 20.28 -11.56 22.09
N THR A 536 19.06 -11.34 21.58
CA THR A 536 18.50 -12.14 20.50
C THR A 536 19.17 -11.79 19.18
N PRO A 537 19.51 -12.76 18.35
CA PRO A 537 20.01 -12.51 17.01
C PRO A 537 18.99 -11.69 16.20
N THR A 538 19.41 -10.52 15.77
CA THR A 538 18.57 -9.60 14.99
C THR A 538 19.20 -9.41 13.62
N VAL A 539 18.39 -9.40 12.57
CA VAL A 539 18.87 -9.08 11.22
C VAL A 539 18.60 -7.59 10.98
N VAL A 540 19.66 -6.84 10.77
CA VAL A 540 19.62 -5.42 10.47
C VAL A 540 20.27 -5.17 9.11
N GLY A 541 19.63 -4.35 8.28
CA GLY A 541 20.18 -3.99 6.96
C GLY A 541 19.27 -3.02 6.24
N GLU A 542 19.70 -2.58 5.07
CA GLU A 542 18.91 -1.67 4.24
C GLU A 542 17.98 -2.46 3.32
N MET A 543 16.73 -2.06 3.30
CA MET A 543 15.69 -2.61 2.43
C MET A 543 14.96 -1.49 1.72
N TYR A 544 14.60 -1.70 0.47
CA TYR A 544 13.79 -0.76 -0.28
C TYR A 544 12.32 -0.89 0.09
N CYS A 545 11.75 0.17 0.62
CA CYS A 545 10.38 0.20 1.13
C CYS A 545 9.52 1.23 0.39
N MET A 546 8.24 0.91 0.22
CA MET A 546 7.22 1.71 -0.44
C MET A 546 6.12 2.10 0.54
N LYS A 547 5.54 3.28 0.36
CA LYS A 547 4.31 3.71 1.02
C LYS A 547 3.11 3.28 0.18
N LEU A 548 2.09 2.71 0.83
CA LEU A 548 0.85 2.34 0.17
C LEU A 548 -0.26 3.37 0.42
N LYS A 549 -1.25 3.40 -0.48
CA LYS A 549 -2.40 4.30 -0.40
C LYS A 549 -3.26 4.16 0.87
N HIS A 550 -3.12 3.06 1.59
CA HIS A 550 -3.87 2.81 2.82
C HIS A 550 -3.26 3.61 3.97
N SER A 551 -3.96 4.62 4.41
CA SER A 551 -3.61 5.45 5.57
C SER A 551 -4.75 5.42 6.60
N ASP A 552 -4.49 5.90 7.81
CA ASP A 552 -5.47 6.06 8.88
C ASP A 552 -6.67 6.91 8.44
N LYS A 553 -6.43 8.05 7.82
CA LYS A 553 -7.49 8.97 7.36
C LYS A 553 -8.43 8.35 6.33
N ARG A 554 -7.88 7.54 5.42
CA ARG A 554 -8.65 6.85 4.39
C ARG A 554 -9.21 5.52 4.84
N GLY A 555 -8.65 4.94 5.90
CA GLY A 555 -9.13 3.72 6.55
C GLY A 555 -10.14 3.98 7.65
N PHE A 556 -10.38 5.25 8.03
CA PHE A 556 -11.39 5.58 9.03
C PHE A 556 -12.79 5.28 8.49
N SER A 557 -13.51 4.45 9.21
CA SER A 557 -14.90 4.15 8.89
C SER A 557 -15.70 3.98 10.17
N ALA A 558 -16.89 4.56 10.20
CA ALA A 558 -17.87 4.26 11.24
C ALA A 558 -18.80 3.16 10.72
N ARG A 559 -19.05 2.14 11.54
CA ARG A 559 -19.92 1.02 11.20
C ARG A 559 -20.94 0.80 12.31
N SER A 560 -22.13 0.40 11.89
CA SER A 560 -23.23 0.00 12.77
C SER A 560 -23.72 -1.39 12.37
N THR A 561 -24.93 -1.75 12.73
CA THR A 561 -25.59 -2.98 12.25
C THR A 561 -25.74 -2.99 10.72
N GLY A 562 -25.72 -1.82 10.08
CA GLY A 562 -25.75 -1.66 8.62
C GLY A 562 -27.05 -2.11 7.96
N ALA A 563 -27.05 -2.10 6.64
CA ALA A 563 -28.16 -2.64 5.86
C ALA A 563 -28.18 -4.18 5.92
N ILE A 564 -29.33 -4.74 6.18
CA ILE A 564 -29.56 -6.17 6.29
C ILE A 564 -30.43 -6.60 5.08
N ASP A 565 -30.11 -7.74 4.48
CA ASP A 565 -30.90 -8.30 3.39
C ASP A 565 -32.18 -9.02 3.93
N ASP A 566 -33.07 -9.43 3.03
CA ASP A 566 -34.33 -10.12 3.38
C ASP A 566 -34.10 -11.43 4.17
N LYS A 567 -32.89 -11.94 4.16
CA LYS A 567 -32.50 -13.15 4.90
C LYS A 567 -31.89 -12.84 6.27
N GLY A 568 -31.91 -11.56 6.67
CA GLY A 568 -31.30 -11.10 7.93
C GLY A 568 -29.76 -11.14 7.92
N LEU A 569 -29.12 -11.19 6.73
CA LEU A 569 -27.68 -11.16 6.57
C LEU A 569 -27.22 -9.75 6.22
N PRO A 570 -25.99 -9.35 6.59
CA PRO A 570 -25.44 -8.08 6.16
C PRO A 570 -25.41 -7.97 4.65
N SER A 571 -25.88 -6.87 4.11
CA SER A 571 -25.90 -6.62 2.68
C SER A 571 -24.50 -6.73 2.07
N ARG A 572 -24.39 -7.49 0.97
CA ARG A 572 -23.17 -7.64 0.16
C ARG A 572 -23.08 -6.61 -0.96
N SER A 573 -24.06 -5.75 -1.10
CA SER A 573 -24.11 -4.72 -2.14
C SER A 573 -22.90 -3.79 -2.06
N PHE A 574 -22.32 -3.48 -3.22
CA PHE A 574 -21.24 -2.49 -3.33
C PHE A 574 -21.70 -1.11 -2.82
N LYS A 575 -22.96 -0.73 -3.06
CA LYS A 575 -23.55 0.53 -2.56
C LYS A 575 -23.51 0.59 -1.03
N SER A 576 -23.78 -0.52 -0.34
CA SER A 576 -23.71 -0.57 1.13
C SER A 576 -22.28 -0.50 1.69
N LYS A 577 -21.28 -0.84 0.88
CA LYS A 577 -19.85 -0.81 1.28
C LYS A 577 -19.17 0.51 0.94
N ALA A 578 -19.65 1.22 -0.09
CA ALA A 578 -18.98 2.40 -0.64
C ALA A 578 -19.29 3.71 0.12
N HIS A 579 -20.36 3.76 0.90
CA HIS A 579 -20.72 4.96 1.64
C HIS A 579 -20.01 5.03 2.98
N LEU A 580 -18.76 5.50 2.96
CA LEU A 580 -17.98 5.81 4.17
C LEU A 580 -18.60 6.92 5.03
N GLU A 581 -19.39 7.81 4.42
CA GLU A 581 -19.99 8.99 5.05
C GLU A 581 -21.31 8.71 5.76
N LYS A 582 -21.95 7.57 5.50
CA LYS A 582 -23.23 7.23 6.13
C LYS A 582 -23.02 6.13 7.18
N ALA A 583 -23.48 6.36 8.39
CA ALA A 583 -23.52 5.39 9.49
C ALA A 583 -24.24 4.06 9.15
N SER A 584 -24.85 3.98 7.96
CA SER A 584 -25.52 2.81 7.40
C SER A 584 -24.61 1.89 6.56
N SER A 585 -23.30 2.11 6.54
CA SER A 585 -22.37 1.19 5.85
C SER A 585 -22.41 -0.19 6.47
N SER A 586 -22.03 -1.22 5.68
CA SER A 586 -22.12 -2.62 6.09
C SER A 586 -21.51 -2.88 7.48
N CYS A 587 -22.10 -3.82 8.23
CA CYS A 587 -21.60 -4.20 9.55
C CYS A 587 -20.16 -4.75 9.49
N ILE A 588 -19.45 -4.66 10.61
CA ILE A 588 -18.12 -5.26 10.80
C ILE A 588 -18.27 -6.78 10.82
N ARG A 589 -17.37 -7.47 10.13
CA ARG A 589 -17.27 -8.93 10.23
C ARG A 589 -16.56 -9.29 11.53
N PHE A 590 -17.11 -10.25 12.25
CA PHE A 590 -16.46 -10.89 13.37
C PHE A 590 -15.54 -11.98 12.82
N GLY A 591 -14.23 -11.71 12.83
CA GLY A 591 -13.21 -12.56 12.24
C GLY A 591 -12.65 -13.61 13.19
N GLU A 592 -11.60 -14.30 12.78
CA GLU A 592 -10.92 -15.33 13.57
C GLU A 592 -10.27 -14.73 14.83
N PHE A 593 -9.55 -13.62 14.70
CA PHE A 593 -8.89 -12.98 15.84
C PHE A 593 -9.88 -12.43 16.87
N GLU A 594 -10.98 -11.84 16.42
CA GLU A 594 -12.05 -11.39 17.29
C GLU A 594 -12.68 -12.57 18.03
N THR A 595 -12.87 -13.72 17.35
CA THR A 595 -13.36 -14.95 17.96
C THR A 595 -12.41 -15.47 19.04
N LEU A 596 -11.11 -15.53 18.74
CA LEU A 596 -10.08 -15.97 19.69
C LEU A 596 -10.01 -15.05 20.92
N ASN A 597 -10.02 -13.73 20.71
CA ASN A 597 -10.04 -12.78 21.83
C ASN A 597 -11.33 -12.89 22.65
N PHE A 598 -12.46 -13.08 22.00
CA PHE A 598 -13.75 -13.24 22.68
C PHE A 598 -13.79 -14.51 23.51
N SER A 599 -13.19 -15.61 23.03
CA SER A 599 -13.14 -16.90 23.73
C SER A 599 -12.35 -16.87 25.05
N ILE A 600 -11.48 -15.88 25.24
CA ILE A 600 -10.71 -15.74 26.51
C ILE A 600 -11.59 -15.25 27.65
N GLY A 601 -12.59 -14.42 27.37
CA GLY A 601 -13.42 -13.76 28.36
C GLY A 601 -14.85 -14.26 28.48
N VAL A 602 -15.24 -15.27 27.72
CA VAL A 602 -16.62 -15.77 27.62
C VAL A 602 -16.65 -17.27 27.88
N LEU A 603 -17.71 -17.74 28.53
CA LEU A 603 -17.89 -19.17 28.75
C LEU A 603 -18.03 -19.92 27.42
N PRO A 604 -17.54 -21.16 27.32
CA PRO A 604 -17.63 -21.94 26.05
C PRO A 604 -19.07 -22.12 25.56
N GLU A 605 -20.04 -22.26 26.47
CA GLU A 605 -21.46 -22.38 26.14
C GLU A 605 -21.98 -21.10 25.49
N ASP A 606 -21.68 -19.93 26.06
CA ASP A 606 -22.06 -18.62 25.51
C ASP A 606 -21.42 -18.38 24.16
N LEU A 607 -20.15 -18.79 23.99
CA LEU A 607 -19.45 -18.70 22.71
C LEU A 607 -20.10 -19.60 21.65
N ALA A 608 -20.50 -20.82 22.00
CA ALA A 608 -21.21 -21.74 21.13
C ALA A 608 -22.57 -21.16 20.69
N VAL A 609 -23.34 -20.61 21.63
CA VAL A 609 -24.62 -19.94 21.38
C VAL A 609 -24.39 -18.74 20.45
N PHE A 610 -23.37 -17.91 20.71
CA PHE A 610 -23.05 -16.77 19.87
C PHE A 610 -22.76 -17.19 18.43
N HIS A 611 -21.96 -18.21 18.22
CA HIS A 611 -21.62 -18.69 16.88
C HIS A 611 -22.78 -19.43 16.20
N ALA A 612 -23.47 -20.28 16.91
CA ALA A 612 -24.58 -21.05 16.32
C ALA A 612 -25.78 -20.16 16.02
N LEU A 613 -26.21 -19.39 16.98
CA LEU A 613 -27.48 -18.66 16.95
C LEU A 613 -27.36 -17.33 16.24
N TYR A 614 -26.43 -16.46 16.70
CA TYR A 614 -26.34 -15.10 16.17
C TYR A 614 -25.63 -15.03 14.81
N ARG A 615 -24.76 -15.98 14.50
CA ARG A 615 -23.93 -15.91 13.32
C ARG A 615 -24.45 -16.76 12.16
N THR A 616 -24.94 -17.95 12.41
CA THR A 616 -25.21 -18.94 11.35
C THR A 616 -26.66 -19.37 11.21
N SER A 617 -27.47 -19.31 12.26
CA SER A 617 -28.88 -19.68 12.20
C SER A 617 -29.76 -18.52 11.77
N ILE A 618 -30.35 -18.59 10.56
CA ILE A 618 -31.32 -17.60 10.08
C ILE A 618 -32.59 -17.63 10.96
N LYS A 619 -33.06 -18.84 11.31
CA LYS A 619 -34.24 -19.01 12.16
C LYS A 619 -34.01 -18.44 13.56
N GLY A 620 -32.88 -18.78 14.19
CA GLY A 620 -32.54 -18.29 15.51
C GLY A 620 -32.46 -16.77 15.60
N ARG A 621 -31.83 -16.12 14.61
CA ARG A 621 -31.82 -14.65 14.55
C ARG A 621 -33.20 -14.04 14.40
N LYS A 622 -34.05 -14.64 13.57
CA LYS A 622 -35.43 -14.18 13.40
C LYS A 622 -36.22 -14.32 14.69
N ASP A 623 -36.06 -15.43 15.37
CA ASP A 623 -36.75 -15.70 16.64
C ASP A 623 -36.29 -14.73 17.75
N ILE A 624 -34.98 -14.38 17.81
CA ILE A 624 -34.47 -13.35 18.72
C ILE A 624 -35.09 -11.98 18.41
N VAL A 625 -35.05 -11.56 17.15
CA VAL A 625 -35.64 -10.29 16.76
C VAL A 625 -37.14 -10.23 17.10
N MET A 626 -37.85 -11.32 16.86
CA MET A 626 -39.28 -11.40 17.20
C MET A 626 -39.50 -11.37 18.72
N SER A 627 -38.64 -12.04 19.50
CA SER A 627 -38.74 -12.03 20.97
C SER A 627 -38.49 -10.64 21.59
N MET A 628 -37.80 -9.75 20.91
CA MET A 628 -37.61 -8.35 21.35
C MET A 628 -38.90 -7.54 21.34
N PHE A 629 -39.90 -7.99 20.58
CA PHE A 629 -41.23 -7.37 20.51
C PHE A 629 -42.26 -8.02 21.43
N ASP A 630 -41.89 -9.11 22.12
CA ASP A 630 -42.74 -9.76 23.10
C ASP A 630 -42.72 -9.00 24.44
N GLU A 631 -43.86 -8.91 25.13
CA GLU A 631 -43.99 -8.23 26.43
C GLU A 631 -43.11 -8.87 27.53
N GLU A 632 -42.78 -10.15 27.41
CA GLU A 632 -41.95 -10.91 28.37
C GLU A 632 -40.43 -10.73 28.14
N GLY A 633 -40.02 -9.99 27.11
CA GLY A 633 -38.60 -9.79 26.76
C GLY A 633 -37.95 -11.01 26.09
N VAL A 634 -36.61 -10.99 25.99
CA VAL A 634 -35.86 -12.04 25.30
C VAL A 634 -35.99 -13.36 26.13
N ARG A 635 -36.70 -14.33 25.59
CA ARG A 635 -36.81 -15.66 26.20
C ARG A 635 -35.47 -16.41 26.08
N SER A 636 -35.23 -17.33 27.03
CA SER A 636 -34.10 -18.25 26.92
C SER A 636 -34.15 -19.01 25.57
N ILE A 637 -33.05 -19.02 24.93
CA ILE A 637 -32.92 -19.59 23.57
C ILE A 637 -32.88 -21.10 23.71
N ASP A 638 -33.78 -21.79 23.01
CA ASP A 638 -33.88 -23.24 22.99
C ASP A 638 -32.61 -23.84 22.39
N ASP A 639 -31.98 -24.83 23.01
CA ASP A 639 -30.76 -25.53 22.57
C ASP A 639 -30.86 -26.24 21.19
N LYS A 640 -31.99 -26.10 20.53
CA LYS A 640 -32.31 -26.76 19.25
C LYS A 640 -31.76 -26.10 18.00
N TYR A 641 -31.05 -24.99 18.13
CA TYR A 641 -30.52 -24.28 16.94
C TYR A 641 -29.14 -24.81 16.55
N THR A 642 -29.10 -25.71 15.59
CA THR A 642 -27.84 -26.19 15.02
C THR A 642 -27.25 -25.17 14.04
N SER A 643 -25.95 -25.00 14.10
CA SER A 643 -25.22 -24.20 13.14
C SER A 643 -25.17 -24.91 11.79
N ARG A 644 -25.69 -24.30 10.71
CA ARG A 644 -25.58 -24.82 9.37
C ARG A 644 -24.13 -25.10 8.94
N VAL A 645 -23.20 -24.27 9.43
CA VAL A 645 -21.76 -24.45 9.16
C VAL A 645 -21.23 -25.68 9.87
N ALA A 646 -21.64 -25.92 11.13
CA ALA A 646 -21.26 -27.14 11.87
C ALA A 646 -21.83 -28.40 11.21
N GLU A 647 -23.08 -28.34 10.73
CA GLU A 647 -23.68 -29.47 9.96
C GLU A 647 -22.88 -29.81 8.69
N ILE A 648 -22.53 -28.77 7.88
CA ILE A 648 -21.73 -28.96 6.67
C ILE A 648 -20.34 -29.50 7.02
N PHE A 649 -19.71 -28.96 8.06
CA PHE A 649 -18.41 -29.42 8.53
C PHE A 649 -18.46 -30.88 8.98
N ASN A 650 -19.46 -31.27 9.76
CA ASN A 650 -19.67 -32.68 10.18
C ASN A 650 -19.90 -33.61 9.00
N VAL A 651 -20.69 -33.20 8.00
CA VAL A 651 -20.90 -33.97 6.80
C VAL A 651 -19.60 -34.16 6.04
N THR A 652 -18.82 -33.08 5.87
CA THR A 652 -17.52 -33.13 5.17
C THR A 652 -16.55 -34.08 5.90
N LEU A 653 -16.51 -34.02 7.23
CA LEU A 653 -15.65 -34.91 8.01
C LEU A 653 -16.13 -36.38 7.92
N LYS A 654 -17.45 -36.64 7.94
CA LYS A 654 -17.99 -37.98 7.73
C LYS A 654 -17.63 -38.56 6.36
N GLU A 655 -17.59 -37.75 5.32
CA GLU A 655 -17.11 -38.19 4.00
C GLU A 655 -15.63 -38.57 4.01
N LEU A 656 -14.84 -37.95 4.93
CA LEU A 656 -13.44 -38.32 5.16
C LEU A 656 -13.28 -39.49 6.16
N GLY A 657 -14.37 -40.09 6.64
CA GLY A 657 -14.37 -41.18 7.61
C GLY A 657 -14.16 -40.74 9.06
N ILE A 658 -14.32 -39.43 9.35
CA ILE A 658 -14.17 -38.86 10.68
C ILE A 658 -15.55 -38.45 11.23
N GLU A 659 -15.86 -38.88 12.43
CA GLU A 659 -17.07 -38.45 13.14
C GLU A 659 -16.69 -37.70 14.42
N ILE A 660 -17.23 -36.47 14.57
CA ILE A 660 -17.04 -35.65 15.78
C ILE A 660 -18.21 -35.90 16.73
N ASN A 661 -17.92 -36.33 17.94
CA ASN A 661 -18.90 -36.41 19.02
C ASN A 661 -18.49 -35.46 20.14
N PHE A 662 -19.45 -34.66 20.62
CA PHE A 662 -19.23 -33.81 21.76
C PHE A 662 -19.29 -34.69 23.02
N LEU A 663 -18.38 -34.43 23.98
CA LEU A 663 -18.45 -35.06 25.31
C LEU A 663 -19.71 -34.59 25.99
N ASP A 664 -20.40 -35.50 26.71
CA ASP A 664 -21.58 -35.17 27.49
C ASP A 664 -21.24 -34.13 28.58
N GLU A 665 -22.20 -33.27 28.93
CA GLU A 665 -22.07 -32.17 29.86
C GLU A 665 -21.58 -32.61 31.27
N ASP A 666 -21.71 -33.88 31.60
CA ASP A 666 -21.29 -34.45 32.90
C ASP A 666 -19.81 -34.85 32.97
N TYR A 667 -19.02 -34.62 31.88
CA TYR A 667 -17.60 -34.98 31.91
C TYR A 667 -16.74 -33.90 32.57
N VAL A 668 -16.44 -34.10 33.82
CA VAL A 668 -15.54 -33.22 34.60
C VAL A 668 -14.21 -33.96 34.82
N GLY A 669 -13.26 -33.75 33.90
CA GLY A 669 -11.91 -34.28 34.09
C GLY A 669 -10.97 -34.07 32.89
N PRO A 670 -9.65 -34.20 33.07
CA PRO A 670 -8.71 -34.11 31.97
C PRO A 670 -8.91 -35.29 31.01
N ILE A 671 -8.87 -34.99 29.71
CA ILE A 671 -8.84 -35.99 28.68
C ILE A 671 -7.48 -36.71 28.78
N ASN A 672 -7.54 -37.99 29.20
CA ASN A 672 -6.34 -38.84 29.29
C ASN A 672 -6.47 -40.05 28.35
N ASP A 673 -5.40 -40.81 28.18
CA ASP A 673 -5.32 -41.95 27.28
C ASP A 673 -6.44 -42.98 27.47
N THR A 674 -6.90 -43.18 28.73
CA THR A 674 -7.96 -44.10 29.06
C THR A 674 -9.34 -43.60 28.65
N ASN A 675 -9.56 -42.30 28.70
CA ASN A 675 -10.83 -41.69 28.31
C ASN A 675 -10.97 -41.61 26.81
N LEU A 676 -9.92 -41.30 26.10
CA LEU A 676 -9.87 -41.37 24.65
C LEU A 676 -10.15 -42.77 24.11
N THR A 677 -9.63 -43.82 24.79
CA THR A 677 -9.86 -45.22 24.37
C THR A 677 -11.28 -45.72 24.67
N THR A 678 -11.93 -45.29 25.70
CA THR A 678 -13.28 -45.71 26.06
C THR A 678 -14.36 -45.01 25.25
N HIS A 679 -14.19 -43.76 24.89
CA HIS A 679 -15.17 -42.99 24.11
C HIS A 679 -14.98 -43.16 22.58
N THR A 680 -13.76 -43.40 22.09
CA THR A 680 -13.51 -43.65 20.67
C THR A 680 -14.01 -45.04 20.21
N LEU A 681 -14.20 -46.00 21.07
CA LEU A 681 -14.75 -47.30 20.67
C LEU A 681 -16.27 -47.30 20.49
N GLY A 682 -16.98 -46.34 21.09
CA GLY A 682 -18.42 -46.14 20.94
C GLY A 682 -18.85 -45.15 19.88
N SER A 683 -18.05 -44.13 19.62
CA SER A 683 -18.40 -42.97 18.81
C SER A 683 -17.26 -42.51 17.99
N LYS A 684 -16.63 -42.87 17.29
CA LYS A 684 -15.72 -42.49 16.17
C LYS A 684 -15.32 -41.05 16.05
N THR A 685 -14.42 -40.54 16.84
CA THR A 685 -13.90 -39.32 16.38
C THR A 685 -12.76 -38.75 17.02
N ILE A 686 -11.77 -38.52 16.41
CA ILE A 686 -10.63 -37.78 16.89
C ILE A 686 -10.26 -36.79 15.80
N LEU A 687 -9.96 -35.56 16.16
CA LEU A 687 -9.30 -34.64 15.26
C LEU A 687 -8.05 -35.34 14.71
N CYS A 688 -7.99 -35.54 13.40
CA CYS A 688 -6.94 -36.31 12.73
C CYS A 688 -5.53 -35.83 13.05
N SER A 689 -5.35 -34.54 13.37
CA SER A 689 -4.09 -33.94 13.76
C SER A 689 -3.59 -34.42 15.13
N ASP A 690 -4.49 -34.53 16.12
CA ASP A 690 -4.09 -34.90 17.48
C ASP A 690 -3.74 -36.38 17.56
N TYR A 691 -4.45 -37.19 16.81
CA TYR A 691 -4.16 -38.64 16.69
C TYR A 691 -2.80 -38.91 16.04
N LYS A 692 -2.45 -38.13 15.05
CA LYS A 692 -1.16 -38.22 14.34
C LYS A 692 0.03 -37.94 15.27
N PHE A 693 -0.02 -36.85 16.03
CA PHE A 693 0.99 -36.50 17.01
C PHE A 693 1.09 -37.52 18.13
N PHE A 694 -0.04 -37.96 18.63
CA PHE A 694 -0.10 -38.94 19.71
C PHE A 694 0.54 -40.28 19.32
N ILE A 695 0.33 -40.78 18.10
CA ILE A 695 0.96 -42.02 17.64
C ILE A 695 2.46 -41.85 17.46
N ILE A 696 2.94 -40.72 16.93
CA ILE A 696 4.36 -40.45 16.76
C ILE A 696 5.06 -40.41 18.11
N GLU A 697 4.51 -39.68 19.09
CA GLU A 697 5.05 -39.62 20.45
C GLU A 697 5.06 -41.00 21.10
N ARG A 698 4.01 -41.78 20.92
CA ARG A 698 3.90 -43.10 21.51
C ARG A 698 4.86 -44.11 20.89
N VAL A 699 5.08 -44.09 19.59
CA VAL A 699 6.11 -44.93 18.94
C VAL A 699 7.48 -44.54 19.43
N ASP A 700 7.81 -43.28 19.58
CA ASP A 700 9.06 -42.79 20.13
C ASP A 700 9.28 -43.25 21.59
N GLU A 701 8.24 -43.23 22.42
CA GLU A 701 8.30 -43.75 23.79
C GLU A 701 8.53 -45.24 23.82
N ILE A 702 7.82 -46.02 23.00
CA ILE A 702 7.98 -47.46 22.88
C ILE A 702 9.38 -47.81 22.45
N VAL A 703 9.92 -47.11 21.44
CA VAL A 703 11.32 -47.32 20.99
C VAL A 703 12.32 -46.99 22.07
N LYS A 704 12.14 -45.88 22.80
CA LYS A 704 13.01 -45.51 23.94
C LYS A 704 12.93 -46.53 25.07
N ASP A 705 11.79 -47.09 25.37
CA ASP A 705 11.62 -48.11 26.44
C ASP A 705 12.22 -49.46 26.03
N ILE A 706 12.09 -49.85 24.75
CA ILE A 706 12.75 -51.05 24.21
C ILE A 706 14.27 -50.90 24.29
N TYR A 707 14.84 -49.76 23.89
CA TYR A 707 16.30 -49.54 23.97
C TYR A 707 16.85 -49.44 25.40
N LYS A 708 16.01 -49.06 26.39
CA LYS A 708 16.39 -49.09 27.80
C LYS A 708 16.56 -50.53 28.32
N THR A 709 15.76 -51.47 27.83
CA THR A 709 15.77 -52.86 28.26
C THR A 709 16.75 -53.71 27.43
N GLU A 710 16.88 -53.43 26.16
CA GLU A 710 17.75 -54.13 25.22
C GLU A 710 18.54 -53.14 24.33
N PRO A 711 19.69 -52.65 24.76
CA PRO A 711 20.46 -51.65 24.02
C PRO A 711 20.99 -52.13 22.66
N VAL A 712 21.01 -53.43 22.40
CA VAL A 712 21.42 -54.03 21.13
C VAL A 712 20.31 -54.94 20.63
N ILE A 713 19.40 -54.41 19.84
CA ILE A 713 18.28 -55.14 19.23
C ILE A 713 18.43 -55.07 17.71
N THR A 714 18.12 -56.17 17.02
CA THR A 714 18.09 -56.15 15.54
C THR A 714 16.88 -55.41 15.02
N GLU A 715 17.01 -54.79 13.84
CA GLU A 715 15.88 -54.03 13.24
C GLU A 715 14.58 -54.86 13.04
N PRO A 716 14.65 -56.15 12.60
CA PRO A 716 13.45 -56.97 12.55
C PRO A 716 12.79 -57.25 13.88
N ASP A 717 13.59 -57.46 14.96
CA ASP A 717 13.07 -57.71 16.32
C ASP A 717 12.46 -56.43 16.91
N LEU A 718 13.12 -55.29 16.67
CA LEU A 718 12.60 -53.98 17.09
C LEU A 718 11.22 -53.71 16.46
N ARG A 719 11.11 -53.97 15.16
CA ARG A 719 9.88 -53.80 14.39
C ARG A 719 8.76 -54.73 14.94
N GLU A 720 9.05 -55.98 15.20
CA GLU A 720 8.06 -56.90 15.74
C GLU A 720 7.54 -56.50 17.11
N ARG A 721 8.43 -55.96 17.95
CA ARG A 721 8.09 -55.46 19.30
C ARG A 721 7.24 -54.18 19.22
N ILE A 722 7.58 -53.23 18.33
CA ILE A 722 6.74 -52.02 18.12
C ILE A 722 5.35 -52.45 17.67
N ILE A 723 5.20 -53.32 16.70
CA ILE A 723 3.90 -53.80 16.21
C ILE A 723 3.11 -54.48 17.31
N THR A 724 3.77 -55.35 18.08
CA THR A 724 3.13 -56.10 19.18
C THR A 724 2.68 -55.16 20.31
N THR A 725 3.47 -54.14 20.61
CA THR A 725 3.11 -53.15 21.63
C THR A 725 1.96 -52.27 21.18
N LEU A 726 1.93 -51.83 19.92
CA LEU A 726 0.82 -51.10 19.33
C LEU A 726 -0.46 -51.92 19.27
N GLU A 727 -0.39 -53.23 18.96
CA GLU A 727 -1.54 -54.16 18.99
C GLU A 727 -2.13 -54.28 20.40
N ASN A 728 -1.27 -54.46 21.40
CA ASN A 728 -1.69 -54.59 22.78
C ASN A 728 -2.31 -53.33 23.36
N THR A 729 -1.97 -52.15 22.82
CA THR A 729 -2.57 -50.87 23.22
C THR A 729 -3.80 -50.48 22.43
N LYS A 730 -4.30 -51.33 21.51
CA LYS A 730 -5.50 -51.11 20.69
C LYS A 730 -5.46 -49.85 19.82
N TYR A 731 -4.27 -49.30 19.50
CA TYR A 731 -4.10 -48.16 18.63
C TYR A 731 -4.04 -48.53 17.14
N LEU A 732 -3.97 -49.80 16.82
CA LEU A 732 -3.99 -50.32 15.42
C LEU A 732 -5.41 -50.47 14.94
N VAL A 733 -5.86 -49.56 14.08
CA VAL A 733 -7.12 -49.63 13.40
C VAL A 733 -6.82 -49.64 11.89
N GLY A 734 -6.88 -50.82 11.26
CA GLY A 734 -6.80 -50.91 9.82
C GLY A 734 -5.91 -52.06 9.30
N PRO A 735 -4.57 -51.93 9.17
CA PRO A 735 -3.76 -52.94 8.53
C PRO A 735 -3.57 -54.20 9.38
N THR A 736 -3.50 -55.34 8.73
CA THR A 736 -3.19 -56.60 9.40
C THR A 736 -1.74 -56.67 9.80
N LYS A 737 -1.41 -57.46 10.86
CA LYS A 737 -0.08 -57.72 11.31
C LYS A 737 0.88 -58.18 10.21
N GLU A 738 0.38 -58.93 9.26
CA GLU A 738 1.17 -59.47 8.13
C GLU A 738 1.53 -58.35 7.11
N GLU A 739 0.69 -57.34 6.98
CA GLU A 739 0.96 -56.19 6.10
C GLU A 739 1.98 -55.26 6.74
N LEU A 740 1.89 -55.00 8.05
CA LEU A 740 2.87 -54.20 8.78
C LEU A 740 4.27 -54.83 8.87
N LYS A 741 4.38 -56.15 8.91
CA LYS A 741 5.67 -56.87 8.90
C LYS A 741 6.48 -56.67 7.61
N LYS A 742 5.84 -56.21 6.53
CA LYS A 742 6.51 -56.00 5.23
C LYS A 742 7.07 -54.56 5.06
N LEU A 743 6.72 -53.66 5.98
CA LEU A 743 7.09 -52.26 5.92
C LEU A 743 8.30 -51.96 6.84
N ASP A 744 9.11 -51.01 6.53
CA ASP A 744 10.14 -50.56 7.48
C ASP A 744 9.54 -49.63 8.56
N ILE A 745 10.34 -49.21 9.54
CA ILE A 745 9.82 -48.51 10.73
C ILE A 745 9.17 -47.17 10.32
N ASP A 746 9.79 -46.46 9.39
CA ASP A 746 9.26 -45.16 8.91
C ASP A 746 7.98 -45.34 8.11
N ASP A 747 7.87 -46.42 7.33
CA ASP A 747 6.70 -46.80 6.59
C ASP A 747 5.58 -47.27 7.52
N ILE A 748 5.86 -47.99 8.61
CA ILE A 748 4.88 -48.36 9.63
C ILE A 748 4.30 -47.09 10.25
N ILE A 749 5.14 -46.14 10.62
CA ILE A 749 4.67 -44.84 11.15
C ILE A 749 3.80 -44.13 10.14
N SER A 750 4.22 -44.07 8.89
CA SER A 750 3.45 -43.40 7.81
C SER A 750 2.13 -44.14 7.46
N PHE A 751 2.07 -45.44 7.64
CA PHE A 751 0.89 -46.27 7.34
C PHE A 751 -0.15 -46.21 8.49
N VAL A 752 0.30 -46.21 9.73
CA VAL A 752 -0.55 -46.00 10.91
C VAL A 752 -1.15 -44.59 10.97
N ILE A 753 -0.49 -43.68 10.28
CA ILE A 753 -0.90 -42.27 10.17
C ILE A 753 -1.84 -42.01 8.97
N LYS A 754 -1.89 -42.93 8.00
CA LYS A 754 -2.87 -42.86 6.89
C LYS A 754 -4.23 -43.35 7.36
#